data_088229a9d419e62f9b5c15dbd95f02eb
#
_entry.id   088229a9d419e62f9b5c15dbd95f02eb
#
_cell.length_a   1.000
_cell.length_b   1.000
_cell.length_c   1.000
_cell.angle_alpha   90.00
_cell.angle_beta   90.00
_cell.angle_gamma   90.00
#
_symmetry.space_group_name_H-M   'P 1'
#
loop_
_entity.id
_entity.type
_entity.pdbx_description
1 polymer ?
#
loop_
_entity_poly.entity_id
_entity_poly.type
_entity_poly.pdbx_seq_one_letter_code
_entity_poly.pdbx_strand_id
1 'polypeptide(L)'
;MNVRKRSGKVVPFDAEFIRRAVTLAAAAAGEHDPDGVDRVTEAVQAKLEAAGQEAVDIERIQDTVEETLFEQQFYRTAKAYILYRMQKEKERASGEWQEGILTREFLSPYKHMPNPMEQLGAFVYTRTYSRYLPQQGRREFWWETVRRAVEYNTSLAPTSREEAEKLYDNIYHLRQFLSGRTLWVGGTPVAEKYPMANYNCAFTVINDFVAYHDLFYLLMVGSGVGVRVLKSDAEQLPPVRTDLTILHKSYDPVPASERLEYTNLTFHRDTATLAIGDSKEGWAQALSRYFELITNREYEGITTLVVNYDSIRPKGERLKTFGGTASGSGSMMTMLDKIHKVVTAAGARDGAVRTQLRPIDLLDIANIIGENVVSGGVRRTSEIGLVDADDETCIQAKSNLYRQVNGHWEIDKSIAHRQMSNNSIFYRKKPTREKLHWHIQQMRYSGEPGWINEEAGLKRRPNFCGCNPCGEILLDSNGLCNLTTVNVMAFVQEDGTLDRSGLLEAQRLSARAGYRMTCRELEMYRWDRVQKRDRLLGCSLTGWQDMVNATGLDRAGQAQLLDELRAQARKAADEMADQLGGNRPLLVTTIKPEGTLSLLPTVSSGVHYSHSPYYIRRVRITATDPLCRVCEELGYPVLPEVGQDPKDPTTKVLEFPVKAPAGRVKGDVTAI
;
A
#
# COMPACT_ATOMS: atom_id res chain seq x y z
N MET A 1 -31.92 -14.39 39.97
CA MET A 1 -30.76 -14.99 39.24
C MET A 1 -29.78 -13.91 38.86
N ASN A 2 -28.50 -14.18 38.94
CA ASN A 2 -27.42 -13.27 38.54
C ASN A 2 -26.63 -13.86 37.39
N VAL A 3 -25.86 -13.01 36.71
CA VAL A 3 -24.96 -13.42 35.60
C VAL A 3 -23.53 -13.15 35.98
N ARG A 4 -22.68 -14.17 35.91
CA ARG A 4 -21.23 -14.02 35.99
C ARG A 4 -20.66 -13.70 34.62
N LYS A 5 -20.20 -12.46 34.47
CA LYS A 5 -19.51 -12.04 33.25
C LYS A 5 -18.14 -12.72 33.15
N ARG A 6 -17.55 -12.82 31.94
CA ARG A 6 -16.19 -13.33 31.69
C ARG A 6 -15.10 -12.66 32.55
N SER A 7 -15.33 -11.39 32.95
CA SER A 7 -14.42 -10.66 33.84
C SER A 7 -14.52 -11.08 35.33
N GLY A 8 -15.34 -12.08 35.65
CA GLY A 8 -15.65 -12.49 37.03
C GLY A 8 -16.69 -11.61 37.72
N LYS A 9 -17.08 -10.47 37.15
CA LYS A 9 -18.07 -9.57 37.76
C LYS A 9 -19.45 -10.19 37.70
N VAL A 10 -20.15 -10.20 38.85
CA VAL A 10 -21.55 -10.66 38.96
C VAL A 10 -22.49 -9.46 38.82
N VAL A 11 -23.49 -9.57 37.94
CA VAL A 11 -24.52 -8.54 37.69
C VAL A 11 -25.91 -9.18 37.69
N PRO A 12 -27.00 -8.43 37.93
CA PRO A 12 -28.36 -8.93 37.79
C PRO A 12 -28.63 -9.48 36.39
N PHE A 13 -29.40 -10.55 36.31
CA PHE A 13 -29.89 -11.08 35.01
C PHE A 13 -30.93 -10.15 34.44
N ASP A 14 -30.82 -9.90 33.14
CA ASP A 14 -31.77 -9.10 32.37
C ASP A 14 -32.04 -9.81 31.04
N ALA A 15 -33.28 -10.31 30.84
CA ALA A 15 -33.73 -11.03 29.67
C ALA A 15 -33.72 -10.19 28.39
N GLU A 16 -33.78 -8.87 28.51
CA GLU A 16 -33.77 -7.96 27.36
C GLU A 16 -32.47 -8.09 26.52
N PHE A 17 -31.35 -8.42 27.16
CA PHE A 17 -30.10 -8.68 26.42
C PHE A 17 -30.23 -9.92 25.52
N ILE A 18 -30.95 -10.96 25.96
CA ILE A 18 -31.23 -12.16 25.16
C ILE A 18 -32.18 -11.81 24.01
N ARG A 19 -33.27 -11.13 24.31
CA ARG A 19 -34.25 -10.67 23.32
C ARG A 19 -33.55 -9.91 22.19
N ARG A 20 -32.75 -8.89 22.55
CA ARG A 20 -32.02 -8.06 21.58
C ARG A 20 -31.05 -8.89 20.73
N ALA A 21 -30.33 -9.84 21.32
CA ALA A 21 -29.37 -10.67 20.59
C ALA A 21 -30.07 -11.59 19.62
N VAL A 22 -31.20 -12.22 20.02
CA VAL A 22 -32.01 -13.09 19.14
C VAL A 22 -32.69 -12.27 18.03
N THR A 23 -33.21 -11.08 18.33
CA THR A 23 -33.77 -10.15 17.32
C THR A 23 -32.77 -9.81 16.23
N LEU A 24 -31.54 -9.46 16.61
CA LEU A 24 -30.47 -9.13 15.67
C LEU A 24 -30.07 -10.35 14.81
N ALA A 25 -30.05 -11.54 15.40
CA ALA A 25 -29.75 -12.78 14.67
C ALA A 25 -30.89 -13.14 13.70
N ALA A 26 -32.16 -12.98 14.11
CA ALA A 26 -33.34 -13.20 13.27
C ALA A 26 -33.38 -12.23 12.09
N ALA A 27 -33.11 -10.95 12.33
CA ALA A 27 -32.99 -9.94 11.27
C ALA A 27 -31.86 -10.28 10.26
N ALA A 28 -30.70 -10.73 10.74
CA ALA A 28 -29.59 -11.16 9.89
C ALA A 28 -29.88 -12.44 9.09
N ALA A 29 -30.76 -13.30 9.62
CA ALA A 29 -31.23 -14.52 8.96
C ALA A 29 -32.39 -14.27 7.96
N GLY A 30 -32.95 -13.05 7.93
CA GLY A 30 -34.16 -12.73 7.16
C GLY A 30 -35.44 -13.36 7.73
N GLU A 31 -35.44 -13.74 9.01
CA GLU A 31 -36.56 -14.29 9.75
C GLU A 31 -37.14 -13.19 10.67
N HIS A 32 -38.22 -12.54 10.24
CA HIS A 32 -38.89 -11.50 11.01
C HIS A 32 -40.12 -12.09 11.74
N ASP A 33 -39.89 -12.72 12.88
CA ASP A 33 -40.93 -13.28 13.77
C ASP A 33 -40.74 -12.69 15.20
N PRO A 34 -41.33 -11.54 15.53
CA PRO A 34 -41.23 -10.96 16.86
C PRO A 34 -41.77 -11.87 17.97
N ASP A 35 -42.89 -12.56 17.69
CA ASP A 35 -43.50 -13.48 18.63
C ASP A 35 -42.61 -14.73 18.88
N GLY A 36 -41.89 -15.15 17.83
CA GLY A 36 -40.86 -16.19 17.91
C GLY A 36 -39.68 -15.80 18.78
N VAL A 37 -39.22 -14.55 18.64
CA VAL A 37 -38.16 -14.02 19.49
C VAL A 37 -38.55 -13.99 20.95
N ASP A 38 -39.79 -13.61 21.25
CA ASP A 38 -40.31 -13.59 22.62
C ASP A 38 -40.41 -15.00 23.19
N ARG A 39 -40.99 -15.97 22.46
CA ARG A 39 -41.04 -17.38 22.85
C ARG A 39 -39.64 -17.97 23.16
N VAL A 40 -38.65 -17.68 22.32
CA VAL A 40 -37.26 -18.12 22.54
C VAL A 40 -36.70 -17.52 23.82
N THR A 41 -36.90 -16.21 24.01
CA THR A 41 -36.39 -15.46 25.19
C THR A 41 -36.98 -16.02 26.47
N GLU A 42 -38.30 -16.23 26.54
CA GLU A 42 -39.02 -16.83 27.68
C GLU A 42 -38.57 -18.27 27.97
N ALA A 43 -38.39 -19.09 26.92
CA ALA A 43 -37.94 -20.47 27.07
C ALA A 43 -36.48 -20.53 27.60
N VAL A 44 -35.58 -19.64 27.14
CA VAL A 44 -34.23 -19.53 27.67
C VAL A 44 -34.24 -19.14 29.15
N GLN A 45 -35.04 -18.12 29.50
CA GLN A 45 -35.17 -17.70 30.88
C GLN A 45 -35.67 -18.82 31.78
N ALA A 46 -36.73 -19.55 31.37
CA ALA A 46 -37.28 -20.67 32.09
C ALA A 46 -36.26 -21.81 32.34
N LYS A 47 -35.45 -22.14 31.31
CA LYS A 47 -34.38 -23.12 31.41
C LYS A 47 -33.31 -22.75 32.42
N LEU A 48 -32.89 -21.46 32.39
CA LEU A 48 -31.89 -20.96 33.32
C LEU A 48 -32.38 -20.87 34.76
N GLU A 49 -33.67 -20.55 34.99
CA GLU A 49 -34.30 -20.56 36.30
C GLU A 49 -34.47 -21.98 36.84
N ALA A 50 -34.84 -22.92 35.98
CA ALA A 50 -34.99 -24.36 36.37
C ALA A 50 -33.64 -24.98 36.80
N ALA A 51 -32.51 -24.46 36.32
CA ALA A 51 -31.16 -24.90 36.73
C ALA A 51 -30.81 -24.53 38.16
N GLY A 52 -31.57 -23.65 38.82
CA GLY A 52 -31.48 -23.34 40.26
C GLY A 52 -30.18 -22.72 40.73
N GLN A 53 -29.37 -22.16 39.86
CA GLN A 53 -28.08 -21.54 40.16
C GLN A 53 -28.25 -20.09 40.61
N GLU A 54 -27.57 -19.68 41.68
CA GLU A 54 -27.59 -18.30 42.15
C GLU A 54 -26.96 -17.33 41.16
N ALA A 55 -25.89 -17.74 40.48
CA ALA A 55 -25.23 -17.00 39.38
C ALA A 55 -24.86 -17.94 38.24
N VAL A 56 -25.31 -17.60 37.01
CA VAL A 56 -25.07 -18.37 35.78
C VAL A 56 -23.95 -17.70 34.94
N ASP A 57 -23.04 -18.49 34.41
CA ASP A 57 -21.98 -17.99 33.52
C ASP A 57 -22.55 -17.54 32.18
N ILE A 58 -22.04 -16.41 31.66
CA ILE A 58 -22.50 -15.83 30.39
C ILE A 58 -22.40 -16.84 29.22
N GLU A 59 -21.41 -17.75 29.24
CA GLU A 59 -21.26 -18.79 28.21
C GLU A 59 -22.44 -19.77 28.26
N ARG A 60 -22.83 -20.20 29.47
CA ARG A 60 -23.99 -21.10 29.64
C ARG A 60 -25.28 -20.47 29.14
N ILE A 61 -25.44 -19.14 29.34
CA ILE A 61 -26.61 -18.42 28.78
C ILE A 61 -26.59 -18.49 27.25
N GLN A 62 -25.43 -18.25 26.64
CA GLN A 62 -25.31 -18.30 25.17
C GLN A 62 -25.55 -19.70 24.61
N ASP A 63 -25.03 -20.74 25.27
CA ASP A 63 -25.29 -22.15 24.89
C ASP A 63 -26.79 -22.47 24.98
N THR A 64 -27.46 -22.03 26.05
CA THR A 64 -28.89 -22.21 26.22
C THR A 64 -29.70 -21.47 25.16
N VAL A 65 -29.27 -20.33 24.68
CA VAL A 65 -29.92 -19.62 23.56
C VAL A 65 -29.78 -20.44 22.28
N GLU A 66 -28.60 -20.96 21.97
CA GLU A 66 -28.35 -21.80 20.80
C GLU A 66 -29.22 -23.06 20.84
N GLU A 67 -29.20 -23.79 21.96
CA GLU A 67 -30.04 -24.99 22.18
C GLU A 67 -31.53 -24.71 21.96
N THR A 68 -32.03 -23.59 22.52
CA THR A 68 -33.45 -23.20 22.44
C THR A 68 -33.86 -22.80 21.04
N LEU A 69 -33.01 -22.08 20.28
CA LEU A 69 -33.26 -21.78 18.89
C LEU A 69 -33.37 -23.01 18.02
N PHE A 70 -32.53 -24.03 18.25
CA PHE A 70 -32.63 -25.33 17.56
C PHE A 70 -33.90 -26.11 17.95
N GLU A 71 -34.24 -26.19 19.22
CA GLU A 71 -35.44 -26.86 19.70
C GLU A 71 -36.74 -26.28 19.14
N GLN A 72 -36.77 -24.93 19.01
CA GLN A 72 -37.89 -24.20 18.45
C GLN A 72 -37.83 -24.07 16.93
N GLN A 73 -36.91 -24.78 16.26
CA GLN A 73 -36.76 -24.88 14.81
C GLN A 73 -36.39 -23.57 14.10
N PHE A 74 -35.84 -22.59 14.79
CA PHE A 74 -35.27 -21.35 14.21
C PHE A 74 -33.86 -21.59 13.69
N TYR A 75 -33.68 -22.51 12.74
CA TYR A 75 -32.35 -22.96 12.29
C TYR A 75 -31.51 -21.90 11.62
N ARG A 76 -32.14 -21.00 10.88
CA ARG A 76 -31.42 -19.90 10.23
C ARG A 76 -30.96 -18.87 11.24
N THR A 77 -31.83 -18.48 12.16
CA THR A 77 -31.51 -17.60 13.29
C THR A 77 -30.44 -18.21 14.19
N ALA A 78 -30.53 -19.52 14.49
CA ALA A 78 -29.48 -20.23 15.24
C ALA A 78 -28.11 -20.13 14.54
N LYS A 79 -28.07 -20.41 13.24
CA LYS A 79 -26.83 -20.29 12.44
C LYS A 79 -26.27 -18.87 12.46
N ALA A 80 -27.11 -17.86 12.28
CA ALA A 80 -26.70 -16.47 12.34
C ALA A 80 -26.17 -16.07 13.72
N TYR A 81 -26.82 -16.55 14.80
CA TYR A 81 -26.42 -16.34 16.19
C TYR A 81 -25.04 -16.95 16.50
N ILE A 82 -24.83 -18.22 16.11
CA ILE A 82 -23.56 -18.96 16.28
C ILE A 82 -22.44 -18.25 15.51
N LEU A 83 -22.66 -17.88 14.23
CA LEU A 83 -21.67 -17.17 13.43
C LEU A 83 -21.32 -15.82 14.04
N TYR A 84 -22.30 -15.08 14.54
CA TYR A 84 -22.09 -13.82 15.24
C TYR A 84 -21.29 -14.03 16.55
N ARG A 85 -21.62 -15.06 17.33
CA ARG A 85 -20.89 -15.42 18.56
C ARG A 85 -19.43 -15.77 18.25
N MET A 86 -19.19 -16.64 17.24
CA MET A 86 -17.84 -17.00 16.80
C MET A 86 -17.05 -15.77 16.31
N GLN A 87 -17.71 -14.87 15.57
CA GLN A 87 -17.09 -13.62 15.13
C GLN A 87 -16.76 -12.73 16.35
N LYS A 88 -17.68 -12.61 17.29
CA LYS A 88 -17.45 -11.84 18.54
C LYS A 88 -16.43 -12.49 19.46
N GLU A 89 -16.28 -13.77 19.44
CA GLU A 89 -15.23 -14.50 20.14
C GLU A 89 -13.87 -14.27 19.49
N LYS A 90 -13.79 -14.34 18.17
CA LYS A 90 -12.62 -13.91 17.40
C LYS A 90 -12.26 -12.43 17.62
N GLU A 91 -13.24 -11.53 17.62
CA GLU A 91 -13.05 -10.10 17.88
C GLU A 91 -12.57 -9.85 19.31
N ARG A 92 -13.04 -10.63 20.27
CA ARG A 92 -12.60 -10.56 21.69
C ARG A 92 -11.24 -11.20 21.90
N ALA A 93 -10.99 -12.36 21.28
CA ALA A 93 -9.67 -12.98 21.28
C ALA A 93 -8.60 -12.07 20.64
N SER A 94 -9.01 -11.26 19.64
CA SER A 94 -8.16 -10.19 19.09
C SER A 94 -8.07 -8.94 19.97
N GLY A 95 -8.96 -8.79 20.98
CA GLY A 95 -9.00 -7.67 21.91
C GLY A 95 -8.49 -8.00 23.32
N GLU A 96 -8.48 -9.26 23.72
CA GLU A 96 -7.77 -9.72 24.89
C GLU A 96 -6.29 -9.88 24.56
N TRP A 97 -5.43 -9.38 25.46
CA TRP A 97 -3.99 -9.49 25.34
C TRP A 97 -3.59 -10.96 25.20
N GLN A 98 -3.43 -11.42 23.96
CA GLN A 98 -2.69 -12.65 23.70
C GLN A 98 -1.22 -12.35 23.92
N GLU A 99 -0.56 -13.11 24.79
CA GLU A 99 0.89 -13.06 24.92
C GLU A 99 1.50 -13.49 23.61
N GLY A 100 1.99 -12.50 22.85
CA GLY A 100 2.83 -12.70 21.69
C GLY A 100 4.28 -12.98 22.12
N ILE A 101 5.19 -12.88 21.16
CA ILE A 101 6.63 -12.97 21.43
C ILE A 101 7.10 -11.85 22.39
N LEU A 102 6.40 -10.69 22.37
CA LEU A 102 6.61 -9.57 23.28
C LEU A 102 5.69 -9.69 24.49
N THR A 103 6.26 -9.87 25.67
CA THR A 103 5.50 -10.08 26.90
C THR A 103 4.84 -8.78 27.42
N ARG A 104 3.80 -8.94 28.24
CA ARG A 104 3.15 -7.82 28.92
C ARG A 104 4.11 -7.05 29.82
N GLU A 105 5.00 -7.77 30.48
CA GLU A 105 6.02 -7.22 31.36
C GLU A 105 7.00 -6.35 30.56
N PHE A 106 7.54 -6.84 29.47
CA PHE A 106 8.42 -6.10 28.58
C PHE A 106 7.78 -4.81 28.05
N LEU A 107 6.51 -4.87 27.64
CA LEU A 107 5.80 -3.73 27.04
C LEU A 107 5.28 -2.71 28.06
N SER A 108 5.18 -3.09 29.35
CA SER A 108 4.60 -2.23 30.39
C SER A 108 5.26 -0.85 30.51
N PRO A 109 6.60 -0.70 30.50
CA PRO A 109 7.23 0.61 30.56
C PRO A 109 6.86 1.51 29.38
N TYR A 110 6.82 0.98 28.17
CA TYR A 110 6.58 1.74 26.94
C TYR A 110 5.20 2.38 26.85
N LYS A 111 4.20 1.81 27.57
CA LYS A 111 2.85 2.39 27.66
C LYS A 111 2.82 3.75 28.36
N HIS A 112 3.77 3.98 29.24
CA HIS A 112 3.87 5.16 30.09
C HIS A 112 4.97 6.12 29.65
N MET A 113 5.83 5.70 28.70
CA MET A 113 6.83 6.58 28.12
C MET A 113 6.18 7.65 27.23
N PRO A 114 6.74 8.87 27.22
CA PRO A 114 6.29 9.90 26.29
C PRO A 114 6.51 9.46 24.84
N ASN A 115 5.69 9.99 23.93
CA ASN A 115 5.92 9.77 22.51
C ASN A 115 7.31 10.32 22.12
N PRO A 116 8.20 9.51 21.51
CA PRO A 116 9.55 9.95 21.16
C PRO A 116 9.60 10.92 19.98
N MET A 117 8.46 11.19 19.33
CA MET A 117 8.37 12.05 18.15
C MET A 117 8.08 13.49 18.55
N GLU A 118 8.72 14.43 17.84
CA GLU A 118 8.34 15.84 17.86
C GLU A 118 7.03 16.09 17.11
N GLN A 119 6.54 17.33 17.07
CA GLN A 119 5.23 17.70 16.52
C GLN A 119 5.04 17.21 15.08
N LEU A 120 6.02 17.42 14.18
CA LEU A 120 5.95 16.95 12.81
C LEU A 120 5.87 15.42 12.74
N GLY A 121 6.71 14.73 13.48
CA GLY A 121 6.73 13.26 13.54
C GLY A 121 5.42 12.70 14.07
N ALA A 122 4.90 13.24 15.16
CA ALA A 122 3.64 12.84 15.76
C ALA A 122 2.44 13.04 14.82
N PHE A 123 2.41 14.17 14.10
CA PHE A 123 1.40 14.42 13.08
C PHE A 123 1.47 13.40 11.94
N VAL A 124 2.67 13.18 11.38
CA VAL A 124 2.88 12.22 10.28
C VAL A 124 2.53 10.79 10.71
N TYR A 125 2.90 10.40 11.93
CA TYR A 125 2.53 9.11 12.51
C TYR A 125 1.01 8.97 12.59
N THR A 126 0.32 9.90 13.23
CA THR A 126 -1.13 9.84 13.45
C THR A 126 -1.90 9.80 12.13
N ARG A 127 -1.48 10.60 11.15
CA ARG A 127 -2.10 10.65 9.83
C ARG A 127 -1.87 9.38 9.00
N THR A 128 -0.66 8.79 9.07
CA THR A 128 -0.21 7.81 8.07
C THR A 128 -0.18 6.39 8.61
N TYR A 129 0.31 6.18 9.83
CA TYR A 129 0.65 4.84 10.35
C TYR A 129 -0.28 4.35 11.45
N SER A 130 -0.82 5.25 12.27
CA SER A 130 -1.72 4.92 13.37
C SER A 130 -3.05 4.38 12.84
N ARG A 131 -3.41 3.15 13.19
CA ARG A 131 -4.68 2.51 12.81
C ARG A 131 -5.80 2.95 13.72
N TYR A 132 -7.00 3.09 13.17
CA TYR A 132 -8.20 3.29 13.99
C TYR A 132 -8.66 1.97 14.60
N LEU A 133 -8.91 1.97 15.89
CA LEU A 133 -9.40 0.84 16.70
C LEU A 133 -10.90 1.04 16.98
N PRO A 134 -11.81 0.46 16.18
CA PRO A 134 -13.26 0.75 16.28
C PRO A 134 -13.85 0.39 17.64
N GLN A 135 -13.35 -0.68 18.26
CA GLN A 135 -13.83 -1.15 19.56
C GLN A 135 -13.45 -0.21 20.71
N GLN A 136 -12.38 0.56 20.55
CA GLN A 136 -11.89 1.51 21.54
C GLN A 136 -12.26 2.97 21.21
N GLY A 137 -12.81 3.22 20.02
CA GLY A 137 -13.18 4.55 19.55
C GLY A 137 -12.00 5.50 19.33
N ARG A 138 -10.76 4.98 19.16
CA ARG A 138 -9.53 5.77 19.05
C ARG A 138 -8.57 5.19 18.02
N ARG A 139 -7.51 5.92 17.73
CA ARG A 139 -6.36 5.41 16.99
C ARG A 139 -5.34 4.73 17.90
N GLU A 140 -4.47 3.90 17.31
CA GLU A 140 -3.33 3.29 18.00
C GLU A 140 -2.40 4.35 18.58
N PHE A 141 -1.86 4.08 19.76
CA PHE A 141 -0.66 4.75 20.28
C PHE A 141 0.60 4.19 19.59
N TRP A 142 1.71 4.92 19.66
CA TRP A 142 2.95 4.49 19.02
C TRP A 142 3.44 3.13 19.49
N TRP A 143 3.40 2.86 20.79
CA TRP A 143 3.78 1.58 21.36
C TRP A 143 2.92 0.40 20.83
N GLU A 144 1.64 0.64 20.53
CA GLU A 144 0.73 -0.37 19.95
C GLU A 144 1.06 -0.65 18.49
N THR A 145 1.32 0.39 17.70
CA THR A 145 1.75 0.25 16.31
C THR A 145 3.07 -0.51 16.20
N VAL A 146 4.06 -0.17 17.04
CA VAL A 146 5.35 -0.87 17.07
C VAL A 146 5.17 -2.34 17.46
N ARG A 147 4.38 -2.62 18.51
CA ARG A 147 4.05 -3.99 18.91
C ARG A 147 3.47 -4.78 17.74
N ARG A 148 2.41 -4.29 17.14
CA ARG A 148 1.72 -4.96 16.03
C ARG A 148 2.66 -5.25 14.86
N ALA A 149 3.46 -4.28 14.46
CA ALA A 149 4.37 -4.41 13.33
C ALA A 149 5.53 -5.39 13.62
N VAL A 150 6.09 -5.38 14.83
CA VAL A 150 7.16 -6.29 15.25
C VAL A 150 6.62 -7.70 15.41
N GLU A 151 5.51 -7.90 16.12
CA GLU A 151 4.90 -9.23 16.29
C GLU A 151 4.53 -9.84 14.92
N TYR A 152 4.01 -9.05 13.98
CA TYR A 152 3.78 -9.50 12.62
C TYR A 152 5.08 -9.92 11.92
N ASN A 153 6.12 -9.09 11.91
CA ASN A 153 7.39 -9.42 11.25
C ASN A 153 8.02 -10.67 11.85
N THR A 154 8.03 -10.79 13.16
CA THR A 154 8.66 -11.91 13.88
C THR A 154 7.87 -13.22 13.79
N SER A 155 6.57 -13.15 13.48
CA SER A 155 5.73 -14.34 13.23
C SER A 155 5.99 -15.00 11.87
N LEU A 156 6.63 -14.29 10.94
CA LEU A 156 6.85 -14.77 9.57
C LEU A 156 7.98 -15.83 9.46
N ALA A 157 8.87 -15.89 10.44
CA ALA A 157 9.90 -16.93 10.57
C ALA A 157 10.36 -17.07 12.02
N PRO A 158 10.93 -18.22 12.42
CA PRO A 158 11.44 -18.44 13.78
C PRO A 158 12.35 -17.30 14.25
N THR A 159 12.02 -16.69 15.39
CA THR A 159 12.68 -15.52 15.95
C THR A 159 12.81 -15.69 17.46
N SER A 160 13.96 -15.34 18.06
CA SER A 160 14.10 -15.32 19.49
C SER A 160 13.37 -14.12 20.10
N ARG A 161 12.92 -14.27 21.36
CA ARG A 161 12.32 -13.16 22.11
C ARG A 161 13.29 -11.98 22.24
N GLU A 162 14.56 -12.24 22.54
CA GLU A 162 15.59 -11.21 22.66
C GLU A 162 15.72 -10.37 21.37
N GLU A 163 15.69 -11.03 20.21
CA GLU A 163 15.74 -10.32 18.92
C GLU A 163 14.49 -9.47 18.70
N ALA A 164 13.31 -10.00 19.05
CA ALA A 164 12.05 -9.26 18.93
C ALA A 164 12.01 -8.04 19.87
N GLU A 165 12.47 -8.18 21.10
CA GLU A 165 12.56 -7.11 22.09
C GLU A 165 13.54 -6.01 21.66
N LYS A 166 14.72 -6.36 21.16
CA LYS A 166 15.69 -5.41 20.59
C LYS A 166 15.12 -4.65 19.39
N LEU A 167 14.45 -5.37 18.47
CA LEU A 167 13.82 -4.76 17.30
C LEU A 167 12.73 -3.79 17.74
N TYR A 168 11.91 -4.16 18.73
CA TYR A 168 10.87 -3.30 19.28
C TYR A 168 11.46 -2.03 19.90
N ASP A 169 12.46 -2.17 20.78
CA ASP A 169 13.12 -1.04 21.45
C ASP A 169 13.71 -0.05 20.44
N ASN A 170 14.43 -0.56 19.43
CA ASN A 170 15.00 0.28 18.40
C ASN A 170 13.94 1.03 17.58
N ILE A 171 12.81 0.36 17.24
CA ILE A 171 11.75 1.03 16.50
C ILE A 171 11.02 2.05 17.39
N TYR A 172 10.75 1.70 18.65
CA TYR A 172 10.09 2.61 19.59
C TYR A 172 10.89 3.91 19.75
N HIS A 173 12.22 3.81 19.90
CA HIS A 173 13.13 4.95 20.04
C HIS A 173 13.57 5.57 18.72
N LEU A 174 12.90 5.26 17.60
CA LEU A 174 13.16 5.83 16.27
C LEU A 174 14.58 5.58 15.74
N ARG A 175 15.26 4.54 16.22
CA ARG A 175 16.63 4.16 15.78
C ARG A 175 16.62 3.37 14.46
N GLN A 176 15.57 2.58 14.22
CA GLN A 176 15.35 1.85 12.98
C GLN A 176 13.86 1.67 12.71
N PHE A 177 13.51 1.28 11.47
CA PHE A 177 12.13 1.06 11.06
C PHE A 177 12.00 -0.16 10.17
N LEU A 178 10.89 -0.88 10.31
CA LEU A 178 10.33 -1.68 9.23
C LEU A 178 9.83 -0.76 8.12
N SER A 179 9.47 -1.32 6.96
CA SER A 179 8.90 -0.48 5.91
C SER A 179 7.70 0.31 6.41
N GLY A 180 7.49 1.51 5.89
CA GLY A 180 6.30 2.28 6.21
C GLY A 180 5.01 1.51 5.91
N ARG A 181 5.05 0.56 4.96
CA ARG A 181 3.93 -0.35 4.67
C ARG A 181 3.68 -1.31 5.82
N THR A 182 4.72 -1.96 6.33
CA THR A 182 4.59 -2.88 7.47
C THR A 182 4.13 -2.15 8.73
N LEU A 183 4.61 -0.91 8.99
CA LEU A 183 4.10 -0.08 10.06
C LEU A 183 2.61 0.23 9.90
N TRP A 184 2.13 0.40 8.66
CA TRP A 184 0.72 0.70 8.37
C TRP A 184 -0.17 -0.53 8.39
N VAL A 185 0.17 -1.62 7.68
CA VAL A 185 -0.72 -2.77 7.46
C VAL A 185 -0.25 -4.08 8.11
N GLY A 186 1.02 -4.22 8.49
CA GLY A 186 1.53 -5.44 9.13
C GLY A 186 0.73 -5.79 10.38
N GLY A 187 0.36 -7.06 10.53
CA GLY A 187 -0.48 -7.56 11.63
C GLY A 187 -1.94 -7.12 11.58
N THR A 188 -2.42 -6.69 10.41
CA THR A 188 -3.84 -6.39 10.18
C THR A 188 -4.44 -7.40 9.20
N PRO A 189 -5.79 -7.53 9.12
CA PRO A 189 -6.44 -8.37 8.11
C PRO A 189 -6.04 -8.06 6.67
N VAL A 190 -5.56 -6.83 6.41
CA VAL A 190 -5.02 -6.45 5.10
C VAL A 190 -3.77 -7.25 4.77
N ALA A 191 -2.80 -7.30 5.69
CA ALA A 191 -1.55 -8.03 5.50
C ALA A 191 -1.75 -9.55 5.42
N GLU A 192 -2.80 -10.06 6.06
CA GLU A 192 -3.16 -11.48 6.01
C GLU A 192 -3.79 -11.86 4.67
N LYS A 193 -4.76 -11.08 4.21
CA LYS A 193 -5.47 -11.33 2.93
C LYS A 193 -4.65 -10.90 1.72
N TYR A 194 -3.83 -9.86 1.86
CA TYR A 194 -3.07 -9.20 0.79
C TYR A 194 -1.61 -8.99 1.18
N PRO A 195 -0.81 -10.06 1.29
CA PRO A 195 0.60 -9.96 1.65
C PRO A 195 1.39 -8.96 0.82
N MET A 196 1.09 -8.82 -0.48
CA MET A 196 1.74 -7.86 -1.37
C MET A 196 1.56 -6.41 -0.94
N ALA A 197 0.55 -6.06 -0.14
CA ALA A 197 0.37 -4.72 0.42
C ALA A 197 1.50 -4.27 1.35
N ASN A 198 2.35 -5.17 1.83
CA ASN A 198 3.54 -4.86 2.62
C ASN A 198 4.74 -4.40 1.77
N TYR A 199 4.70 -4.61 0.44
CA TYR A 199 5.81 -4.30 -0.45
C TYR A 199 5.66 -2.90 -1.04
N ASN A 200 6.76 -2.14 -1.00
CA ASN A 200 6.79 -0.77 -1.50
C ASN A 200 7.09 -0.70 -2.98
N CYS A 201 7.91 -1.64 -3.48
CA CYS A 201 8.57 -1.58 -4.77
C CYS A 201 8.25 -2.80 -5.61
N ALA A 202 7.83 -2.56 -6.85
CA ALA A 202 7.49 -3.58 -7.83
C ALA A 202 7.96 -3.15 -9.22
N PHE A 203 8.15 -4.11 -10.11
CA PHE A 203 8.48 -3.85 -11.51
C PHE A 203 7.95 -4.98 -12.40
N THR A 204 7.46 -4.63 -13.59
CA THR A 204 7.06 -5.60 -14.61
C THR A 204 7.41 -5.12 -16.02
N VAL A 205 7.67 -6.05 -16.93
CA VAL A 205 7.81 -5.79 -18.35
C VAL A 205 6.44 -5.95 -19.01
N ILE A 206 6.03 -5.00 -19.85
CA ILE A 206 4.77 -5.08 -20.59
C ILE A 206 5.02 -5.86 -21.89
N ASN A 207 5.07 -7.16 -21.78
CA ASN A 207 5.23 -8.09 -22.91
C ASN A 207 4.09 -9.12 -23.00
N ASP A 208 3.15 -9.05 -22.09
CA ASP A 208 1.83 -9.69 -22.14
C ASP A 208 0.78 -8.76 -21.50
N PHE A 209 -0.51 -8.91 -21.83
CA PHE A 209 -1.57 -8.08 -21.29
C PHE A 209 -1.91 -8.38 -19.84
N VAL A 210 -1.46 -9.52 -19.28
CA VAL A 210 -1.58 -9.83 -17.86
C VAL A 210 -0.76 -8.85 -17.01
N ALA A 211 0.32 -8.28 -17.55
CA ALA A 211 1.11 -7.27 -16.87
C ALA A 211 0.29 -6.03 -16.47
N TYR A 212 -0.76 -5.67 -17.23
CA TYR A 212 -1.66 -4.57 -16.85
C TYR A 212 -2.62 -4.93 -15.72
N HIS A 213 -3.09 -6.18 -15.67
CA HIS A 213 -3.81 -6.68 -14.50
C HIS A 213 -2.97 -6.55 -13.24
N ASP A 214 -1.73 -7.02 -13.32
CA ASP A 214 -0.79 -7.02 -12.20
C ASP A 214 -0.43 -5.59 -11.78
N LEU A 215 -0.16 -4.70 -12.74
CA LEU A 215 0.06 -3.27 -12.51
C LEU A 215 -1.12 -2.65 -11.75
N PHE A 216 -2.34 -2.85 -12.24
CA PHE A 216 -3.54 -2.29 -11.65
C PHE A 216 -3.76 -2.79 -10.21
N TYR A 217 -3.62 -4.10 -10.01
CA TYR A 217 -3.71 -4.72 -8.69
C TYR A 217 -2.69 -4.13 -7.70
N LEU A 218 -1.40 -4.07 -8.10
CA LEU A 218 -0.32 -3.55 -7.26
C LEU A 218 -0.50 -2.08 -6.90
N LEU A 219 -0.91 -1.27 -7.85
CA LEU A 219 -1.21 0.15 -7.59
C LEU A 219 -2.39 0.29 -6.60
N MET A 220 -3.43 -0.54 -6.71
CA MET A 220 -4.57 -0.53 -5.77
C MET A 220 -4.19 -0.99 -4.36
N VAL A 221 -3.26 -1.93 -4.19
CA VAL A 221 -2.71 -2.28 -2.87
C VAL A 221 -1.63 -1.29 -2.42
N GLY A 222 -1.30 -0.34 -3.30
CA GLY A 222 -0.50 0.84 -3.01
C GLY A 222 1.00 0.65 -3.20
N SER A 223 1.47 -0.36 -3.92
CA SER A 223 2.87 -0.48 -4.33
C SER A 223 3.21 0.56 -5.40
N GLY A 224 4.46 1.05 -5.41
CA GLY A 224 4.98 1.78 -6.54
C GLY A 224 5.49 0.80 -7.60
N VAL A 225 5.10 0.97 -8.86
CA VAL A 225 5.38 0.01 -9.92
C VAL A 225 6.16 0.64 -11.05
N GLY A 226 7.30 0.02 -11.42
CA GLY A 226 7.97 0.33 -12.66
C GLY A 226 7.43 -0.53 -13.81
N VAL A 227 7.33 0.05 -14.98
CA VAL A 227 6.96 -0.65 -16.22
C VAL A 227 8.01 -0.43 -17.30
N ARG A 228 8.32 -1.46 -18.07
CA ARG A 228 9.17 -1.35 -19.23
C ARG A 228 8.37 -1.60 -20.51
N VAL A 229 8.50 -0.69 -21.48
CA VAL A 229 7.76 -0.70 -22.74
C VAL A 229 8.71 -0.48 -23.92
N LEU A 230 9.75 -1.33 -24.04
CA LEU A 230 10.65 -1.27 -25.18
C LEU A 230 9.96 -1.78 -26.44
N LYS A 231 10.50 -1.43 -27.60
CA LYS A 231 10.00 -1.96 -28.88
C LYS A 231 9.99 -3.50 -28.90
N SER A 232 11.06 -4.12 -28.38
CA SER A 232 11.16 -5.58 -28.26
C SER A 232 10.16 -6.19 -27.29
N ASP A 233 9.65 -5.43 -26.31
CA ASP A 233 8.58 -5.87 -25.42
C ASP A 233 7.22 -5.78 -26.12
N ALA A 234 6.96 -4.66 -26.81
CA ALA A 234 5.74 -4.44 -27.58
C ALA A 234 5.55 -5.48 -28.70
N GLU A 235 6.63 -5.89 -29.37
CA GLU A 235 6.60 -6.91 -30.44
C GLU A 235 6.18 -8.32 -29.93
N GLN A 236 6.24 -8.60 -28.63
CA GLN A 236 5.78 -9.86 -28.04
C GLN A 236 4.27 -9.92 -27.79
N LEU A 237 3.61 -8.77 -27.75
CA LEU A 237 2.17 -8.69 -27.54
C LEU A 237 1.40 -9.15 -28.78
N PRO A 238 0.27 -9.83 -28.63
CA PRO A 238 -0.61 -10.09 -29.77
C PRO A 238 -1.21 -8.79 -30.32
N PRO A 239 -1.47 -8.70 -31.63
CA PRO A 239 -2.17 -7.55 -32.21
C PRO A 239 -3.61 -7.47 -31.66
N VAL A 240 -4.06 -6.25 -31.39
CA VAL A 240 -5.38 -5.96 -30.85
C VAL A 240 -6.36 -5.59 -31.96
N ARG A 241 -7.62 -5.99 -31.83
CA ARG A 241 -8.70 -5.50 -32.68
C ARG A 241 -9.17 -4.12 -32.24
N THR A 242 -9.60 -3.30 -33.18
CA THR A 242 -9.92 -1.89 -32.97
C THR A 242 -11.36 -1.51 -33.35
N ASP A 243 -12.14 -2.51 -33.77
CA ASP A 243 -13.52 -2.37 -34.27
C ASP A 243 -14.60 -2.71 -33.24
N LEU A 244 -14.21 -3.01 -31.98
CA LEU A 244 -15.14 -3.27 -30.89
C LEU A 244 -15.82 -1.95 -30.47
N THR A 245 -17.15 -1.96 -30.33
CA THR A 245 -17.90 -0.83 -29.76
C THR A 245 -18.08 -1.03 -28.25
N ILE A 246 -17.78 -0.02 -27.45
CA ILE A 246 -18.07 -0.05 -26.01
C ILE A 246 -19.30 0.79 -25.72
N LEU A 247 -20.24 0.21 -24.98
CA LEU A 247 -21.43 0.88 -24.45
C LEU A 247 -21.44 0.78 -22.92
N HIS A 248 -21.65 1.90 -22.26
CA HIS A 248 -21.76 1.93 -20.80
C HIS A 248 -23.26 1.90 -20.39
N LYS A 249 -23.63 0.87 -19.61
CA LYS A 249 -24.94 0.84 -18.97
C LYS A 249 -25.04 1.99 -17.97
N SER A 250 -26.22 2.64 -17.91
CA SER A 250 -26.51 3.62 -16.86
C SER A 250 -26.31 2.99 -15.49
N TYR A 251 -25.57 3.66 -14.62
CA TYR A 251 -25.24 3.17 -13.30
C TYR A 251 -26.46 3.18 -12.38
N ASP A 252 -26.87 2.01 -11.90
CA ASP A 252 -27.95 1.79 -10.95
C ASP A 252 -27.43 0.82 -9.86
N PRO A 253 -26.91 1.35 -8.72
CA PRO A 253 -26.18 0.53 -7.76
C PRO A 253 -27.08 -0.46 -7.04
N VAL A 254 -26.70 -1.72 -7.05
CA VAL A 254 -27.37 -2.77 -6.29
C VAL A 254 -27.02 -2.73 -4.80
N PRO A 255 -27.91 -3.25 -3.93
CA PRO A 255 -27.62 -3.39 -2.50
C PRO A 255 -26.31 -4.15 -2.24
N ALA A 256 -25.64 -3.84 -1.13
CA ALA A 256 -24.34 -4.44 -0.79
C ALA A 256 -24.36 -5.97 -0.73
N SER A 257 -25.49 -6.60 -0.39
CA SER A 257 -25.71 -8.04 -0.36
C SER A 257 -25.78 -8.69 -1.74
N GLU A 258 -26.03 -7.92 -2.78
CA GLU A 258 -26.22 -8.41 -4.16
C GLU A 258 -25.03 -8.09 -5.07
N ARG A 259 -24.02 -7.36 -4.56
CA ARG A 259 -22.83 -6.98 -5.32
C ARG A 259 -21.96 -8.19 -5.65
N LEU A 260 -21.54 -8.29 -6.89
CA LEU A 260 -20.53 -9.24 -7.31
C LEU A 260 -19.18 -8.85 -6.69
N GLU A 261 -18.47 -9.82 -6.13
CA GLU A 261 -17.09 -9.61 -5.69
C GLU A 261 -16.11 -9.60 -6.87
N TYR A 262 -16.34 -10.51 -7.83
CA TYR A 262 -15.51 -10.70 -9.03
C TYR A 262 -16.25 -10.27 -10.28
N THR A 263 -15.48 -9.89 -11.30
CA THR A 263 -16.03 -9.51 -12.59
C THR A 263 -16.50 -10.71 -13.40
N ASN A 264 -17.69 -10.61 -13.98
CA ASN A 264 -18.28 -11.62 -14.83
C ASN A 264 -18.39 -11.13 -16.27
N LEU A 265 -18.09 -12.00 -17.24
CA LEU A 265 -18.22 -11.75 -18.67
C LEU A 265 -19.21 -12.77 -19.25
N THR A 266 -20.30 -12.30 -19.84
CA THR A 266 -21.33 -13.12 -20.47
C THR A 266 -21.52 -12.72 -21.92
N PHE A 267 -21.98 -13.68 -22.75
CA PHE A 267 -22.15 -13.49 -24.17
C PHE A 267 -23.59 -13.74 -24.58
N HIS A 268 -24.12 -12.87 -25.42
CA HIS A 268 -25.40 -13.06 -26.08
C HIS A 268 -25.31 -12.58 -27.54
N ARG A 269 -25.35 -13.52 -28.49
CA ARG A 269 -25.15 -13.26 -29.93
C ARG A 269 -23.81 -12.56 -30.18
N ASP A 270 -23.84 -11.34 -30.72
CA ASP A 270 -22.67 -10.50 -31.04
C ASP A 270 -22.30 -9.51 -29.93
N THR A 271 -22.94 -9.63 -28.78
CA THR A 271 -22.77 -8.72 -27.65
C THR A 271 -22.16 -9.44 -26.46
N ALA A 272 -21.09 -8.88 -25.89
CA ALA A 272 -20.54 -9.26 -24.59
C ALA A 272 -21.02 -8.28 -23.50
N THR A 273 -21.34 -8.79 -22.33
CA THR A 273 -21.67 -7.97 -21.15
C THR A 273 -20.61 -8.21 -20.07
N LEU A 274 -19.94 -7.14 -19.68
CA LEU A 274 -18.92 -7.12 -18.62
C LEU A 274 -19.53 -6.53 -17.35
N ALA A 275 -19.93 -7.38 -16.40
CA ALA A 275 -20.43 -6.95 -15.09
C ALA A 275 -19.26 -6.87 -14.09
N ILE A 276 -18.88 -5.64 -13.70
CA ILE A 276 -17.67 -5.38 -12.91
C ILE A 276 -17.94 -5.64 -11.43
N GLY A 277 -17.06 -6.44 -10.79
CA GLY A 277 -17.15 -6.77 -9.36
C GLY A 277 -16.70 -5.62 -8.44
N ASP A 278 -17.22 -5.61 -7.20
CA ASP A 278 -16.94 -4.59 -6.16
C ASP A 278 -15.71 -4.94 -5.31
N SER A 279 -14.62 -5.34 -5.96
CA SER A 279 -13.32 -5.62 -5.33
C SER A 279 -12.17 -5.17 -6.23
N LYS A 280 -10.97 -5.02 -5.66
CA LYS A 280 -9.79 -4.72 -6.47
C LYS A 280 -9.45 -5.87 -7.44
N GLU A 281 -9.70 -7.10 -7.03
CA GLU A 281 -9.60 -8.28 -7.89
C GLU A 281 -10.57 -8.20 -9.05
N GLY A 282 -11.83 -7.85 -8.77
CA GLY A 282 -12.85 -7.65 -9.80
C GLY A 282 -12.48 -6.53 -10.77
N TRP A 283 -11.93 -5.43 -10.30
CA TRP A 283 -11.48 -4.33 -11.17
C TRP A 283 -10.29 -4.75 -12.05
N ALA A 284 -9.29 -5.43 -11.49
CA ALA A 284 -8.17 -5.94 -12.27
C ALA A 284 -8.63 -7.00 -13.29
N GLN A 285 -9.57 -7.88 -12.92
CA GLN A 285 -10.18 -8.85 -13.82
C GLN A 285 -10.95 -8.18 -14.96
N ALA A 286 -11.68 -7.08 -14.70
CA ALA A 286 -12.41 -6.36 -15.74
C ALA A 286 -11.46 -5.90 -16.85
N LEU A 287 -10.29 -5.39 -16.48
CA LEU A 287 -9.26 -5.01 -17.43
C LEU A 287 -8.71 -6.21 -18.21
N SER A 288 -8.47 -7.34 -17.53
CA SER A 288 -8.04 -8.58 -18.21
C SER A 288 -9.08 -9.08 -19.22
N ARG A 289 -10.37 -9.06 -18.84
CA ARG A 289 -11.46 -9.47 -19.74
C ARG A 289 -11.61 -8.55 -20.95
N TYR A 290 -11.38 -7.26 -20.77
CA TYR A 290 -11.32 -6.32 -21.89
C TYR A 290 -10.19 -6.67 -22.87
N PHE A 291 -8.96 -6.89 -22.38
CA PHE A 291 -7.84 -7.27 -23.23
C PHE A 291 -8.03 -8.65 -23.88
N GLU A 292 -8.64 -9.59 -23.18
CA GLU A 292 -8.99 -10.89 -23.73
C GLU A 292 -9.93 -10.75 -24.97
N LEU A 293 -10.96 -9.91 -24.84
CA LEU A 293 -11.92 -9.65 -25.95
C LEU A 293 -11.25 -9.04 -27.17
N ILE A 294 -10.26 -8.17 -27.01
CA ILE A 294 -9.62 -7.49 -28.15
C ILE A 294 -8.43 -8.24 -28.72
N THR A 295 -7.91 -9.27 -28.03
CA THR A 295 -6.75 -10.05 -28.49
C THR A 295 -7.13 -11.42 -29.00
N ASN A 296 -8.06 -12.13 -28.37
CA ASN A 296 -8.44 -13.48 -28.70
C ASN A 296 -9.36 -13.51 -29.94
N ARG A 297 -8.97 -14.26 -30.96
CA ARG A 297 -9.71 -14.40 -32.22
C ARG A 297 -11.04 -15.13 -32.06
N GLU A 298 -11.21 -15.92 -31.01
CA GLU A 298 -12.49 -16.61 -30.73
C GLU A 298 -13.65 -15.62 -30.51
N TYR A 299 -13.33 -14.39 -30.13
CA TYR A 299 -14.32 -13.32 -29.90
C TYR A 299 -14.48 -12.36 -31.10
N GLU A 300 -13.99 -12.70 -32.29
CA GLU A 300 -14.15 -11.84 -33.49
C GLU A 300 -15.62 -11.57 -33.86
N GLY A 301 -16.51 -12.53 -33.54
CA GLY A 301 -17.96 -12.36 -33.74
C GLY A 301 -18.64 -11.37 -32.74
N ILE A 302 -17.94 -10.95 -31.70
CA ILE A 302 -18.47 -9.99 -30.73
C ILE A 302 -18.18 -8.57 -31.26
N THR A 303 -19.22 -7.81 -31.56
CA THR A 303 -19.09 -6.44 -32.09
C THR A 303 -19.29 -5.38 -31.01
N THR A 304 -19.99 -5.72 -29.95
CA THR A 304 -20.38 -4.79 -28.88
C THR A 304 -20.01 -5.33 -27.51
N LEU A 305 -19.39 -4.48 -26.69
CA LEU A 305 -19.14 -4.70 -25.28
C LEU A 305 -20.03 -3.74 -24.45
N VAL A 306 -20.98 -4.29 -23.71
CA VAL A 306 -21.77 -3.56 -22.74
C VAL A 306 -21.09 -3.68 -21.36
N VAL A 307 -20.73 -2.54 -20.77
CA VAL A 307 -20.10 -2.52 -19.43
C VAL A 307 -21.15 -2.16 -18.38
N ASN A 308 -21.31 -3.05 -17.41
CA ASN A 308 -22.24 -2.89 -16.29
C ASN A 308 -21.47 -2.62 -14.99
N TYR A 309 -21.76 -1.51 -14.32
CA TYR A 309 -21.09 -1.02 -13.13
C TYR A 309 -21.93 -1.18 -11.85
N ASP A 310 -23.14 -1.74 -11.91
CA ASP A 310 -24.14 -1.71 -10.84
C ASP A 310 -23.65 -2.37 -9.54
N SER A 311 -22.73 -3.33 -9.63
CA SER A 311 -22.10 -3.94 -8.43
C SER A 311 -21.08 -3.04 -7.76
N ILE A 312 -20.54 -2.02 -8.42
CA ILE A 312 -19.56 -1.11 -7.80
C ILE A 312 -20.26 -0.23 -6.77
N ARG A 313 -19.71 -0.17 -5.56
CA ARG A 313 -20.25 0.66 -4.47
C ARG A 313 -20.30 2.14 -4.83
N PRO A 314 -21.31 2.88 -4.34
CA PRO A 314 -21.44 4.32 -4.58
C PRO A 314 -20.23 5.12 -4.06
N LYS A 315 -19.98 6.26 -4.70
CA LYS A 315 -18.98 7.23 -4.26
C LYS A 315 -19.25 7.66 -2.82
N GLY A 316 -18.22 7.69 -1.99
CA GLY A 316 -18.28 8.10 -0.59
C GLY A 316 -18.58 6.96 0.40
N GLU A 317 -18.96 5.76 -0.04
CA GLU A 317 -19.11 4.61 0.84
C GLU A 317 -17.76 4.23 1.47
N ARG A 318 -17.74 3.92 2.77
CA ARG A 318 -16.51 3.59 3.50
C ARG A 318 -15.86 2.30 3.02
N LEU A 319 -14.57 2.33 2.80
CA LEU A 319 -13.75 1.16 2.51
C LEU A 319 -13.39 0.44 3.81
N LYS A 320 -13.83 -0.82 3.95
CA LYS A 320 -13.65 -1.60 5.19
C LYS A 320 -12.20 -2.03 5.43
N THR A 321 -11.42 -2.24 4.37
CA THR A 321 -10.11 -2.92 4.44
C THR A 321 -8.95 -1.93 4.59
N PHE A 322 -8.81 -1.00 3.66
CA PHE A 322 -7.70 -0.03 3.63
C PHE A 322 -8.01 1.30 4.34
N GLY A 323 -9.28 1.55 4.65
CA GLY A 323 -9.77 2.85 5.13
C GLY A 323 -10.00 3.82 3.95
N GLY A 324 -10.62 4.97 4.25
CA GLY A 324 -11.02 5.94 3.23
C GLY A 324 -12.41 5.66 2.66
N THR A 325 -12.72 6.30 1.52
CA THR A 325 -14.02 6.23 0.86
C THR A 325 -13.88 5.77 -0.58
N ALA A 326 -14.94 5.15 -1.11
CA ALA A 326 -14.99 4.67 -2.48
C ALA A 326 -15.06 5.83 -3.49
N SER A 327 -14.44 5.64 -4.65
CA SER A 327 -14.52 6.56 -5.81
C SER A 327 -15.82 6.43 -6.59
N GLY A 328 -16.55 5.33 -6.43
CA GLY A 328 -17.70 4.98 -7.27
C GLY A 328 -17.28 4.43 -8.65
N SER A 329 -18.26 4.27 -9.54
CA SER A 329 -18.09 3.69 -10.87
C SER A 329 -17.38 4.61 -11.88
N GLY A 330 -17.43 5.94 -11.69
CA GLY A 330 -16.98 6.91 -12.69
C GLY A 330 -15.51 6.83 -13.05
N SER A 331 -14.63 6.53 -12.09
CA SER A 331 -13.19 6.38 -12.37
C SER A 331 -12.90 5.16 -13.26
N MET A 332 -13.59 4.03 -13.01
CA MET A 332 -13.44 2.82 -13.81
C MET A 332 -13.99 3.00 -15.23
N MET A 333 -15.12 3.68 -15.37
CA MET A 333 -15.70 4.03 -16.68
C MET A 333 -14.71 4.89 -17.49
N THR A 334 -14.18 5.96 -16.87
CA THR A 334 -13.22 6.85 -17.52
C THR A 334 -11.95 6.11 -17.93
N MET A 335 -11.45 5.17 -17.12
CA MET A 335 -10.28 4.36 -17.44
C MET A 335 -10.51 3.49 -18.68
N LEU A 336 -11.61 2.74 -18.71
CA LEU A 336 -11.95 1.88 -19.87
C LEU A 336 -12.14 2.69 -21.14
N ASP A 337 -12.82 3.84 -21.07
CA ASP A 337 -12.98 4.77 -22.20
C ASP A 337 -11.63 5.26 -22.75
N LYS A 338 -10.76 5.70 -21.86
CA LYS A 338 -9.43 6.20 -22.27
C LYS A 338 -8.57 5.10 -22.88
N ILE A 339 -8.54 3.91 -22.29
CA ILE A 339 -7.81 2.74 -22.83
C ILE A 339 -8.37 2.38 -24.22
N HIS A 340 -9.69 2.32 -24.34
CA HIS A 340 -10.34 2.01 -25.63
C HIS A 340 -10.03 3.06 -26.69
N LYS A 341 -9.95 4.33 -26.33
CA LYS A 341 -9.52 5.40 -27.24
C LYS A 341 -8.08 5.23 -27.70
N VAL A 342 -7.17 4.80 -26.84
CA VAL A 342 -5.79 4.48 -27.27
C VAL A 342 -5.78 3.35 -28.29
N VAL A 343 -6.54 2.27 -28.05
CA VAL A 343 -6.66 1.12 -28.94
C VAL A 343 -7.25 1.52 -30.31
N THR A 344 -8.35 2.26 -30.32
CA THR A 344 -9.02 2.68 -31.56
C THR A 344 -8.17 3.70 -32.34
N ALA A 345 -7.47 4.61 -31.65
CA ALA A 345 -6.54 5.54 -32.29
C ALA A 345 -5.35 4.82 -32.95
N ALA A 346 -4.87 3.73 -32.35
CA ALA A 346 -3.85 2.88 -32.98
C ALA A 346 -4.35 2.26 -34.31
N GLY A 347 -5.58 1.74 -34.34
CA GLY A 347 -6.20 1.22 -35.55
C GLY A 347 -6.39 2.28 -36.64
N ALA A 348 -6.90 3.46 -36.25
CA ALA A 348 -7.07 4.59 -37.18
C ALA A 348 -5.73 5.05 -37.78
N ARG A 349 -4.67 5.08 -36.99
CA ARG A 349 -3.31 5.40 -37.43
C ARG A 349 -2.80 4.43 -38.47
N ASP A 350 -3.02 3.15 -38.27
CA ASP A 350 -2.47 2.08 -39.11
C ASP A 350 -3.44 1.69 -40.23
N GLY A 351 -4.66 2.23 -40.27
CA GLY A 351 -5.71 1.89 -41.25
C GLY A 351 -6.14 0.42 -41.17
N ALA A 352 -6.07 -0.21 -40.00
CA ALA A 352 -6.25 -1.64 -39.82
C ALA A 352 -7.23 -1.97 -38.69
N VAL A 353 -8.06 -3.00 -38.93
CA VAL A 353 -8.96 -3.54 -37.89
C VAL A 353 -8.18 -4.26 -36.77
N ARG A 354 -7.02 -4.81 -37.08
CA ARG A 354 -6.08 -5.37 -36.13
C ARG A 354 -4.73 -4.69 -36.26
N THR A 355 -4.18 -4.23 -35.17
CA THR A 355 -2.91 -3.50 -35.12
C THR A 355 -2.04 -3.88 -33.96
N GLN A 356 -0.73 -3.73 -34.15
CA GLN A 356 0.25 -3.83 -33.05
C GLN A 356 0.32 -2.52 -32.27
N LEU A 357 0.15 -2.57 -30.94
CA LEU A 357 0.35 -1.40 -30.10
C LEU A 357 1.83 -1.03 -30.05
N ARG A 358 2.13 0.27 -30.14
CA ARG A 358 3.49 0.81 -30.03
C ARG A 358 3.87 1.07 -28.58
N PRO A 359 5.15 1.20 -28.23
CA PRO A 359 5.59 1.52 -26.87
C PRO A 359 4.85 2.70 -26.24
N ILE A 360 4.57 3.77 -27.00
CA ILE A 360 3.83 4.93 -26.51
C ILE A 360 2.39 4.59 -26.14
N ASP A 361 1.72 3.74 -26.92
CA ASP A 361 0.35 3.29 -26.66
C ASP A 361 0.32 2.47 -25.36
N LEU A 362 1.35 1.61 -25.13
CA LEU A 362 1.51 0.80 -23.94
C LEU A 362 1.78 1.66 -22.70
N LEU A 363 2.62 2.69 -22.83
CA LEU A 363 2.92 3.65 -21.75
C LEU A 363 1.68 4.45 -21.37
N ASP A 364 0.90 4.91 -22.36
CA ASP A 364 -0.34 5.64 -22.12
C ASP A 364 -1.37 4.76 -21.38
N ILE A 365 -1.52 3.48 -21.74
CA ILE A 365 -2.39 2.55 -21.01
C ILE A 365 -1.95 2.41 -19.56
N ALA A 366 -0.66 2.23 -19.27
CA ALA A 366 -0.13 2.15 -17.91
C ALA A 366 -0.48 3.42 -17.11
N ASN A 367 -0.22 4.59 -17.67
CA ASN A 367 -0.50 5.89 -17.03
C ASN A 367 -2.01 6.13 -16.81
N ILE A 368 -2.88 5.66 -17.71
CA ILE A 368 -4.35 5.74 -17.56
C ILE A 368 -4.81 4.87 -16.38
N ILE A 369 -4.21 3.68 -16.21
CA ILE A 369 -4.46 2.83 -15.04
C ILE A 369 -4.07 3.56 -13.77
N GLY A 370 -2.88 4.19 -13.75
CA GLY A 370 -2.41 5.00 -12.63
C GLY A 370 -3.32 6.17 -12.28
N GLU A 371 -3.85 6.87 -13.28
CA GLU A 371 -4.81 7.96 -13.09
C GLU A 371 -6.11 7.47 -12.42
N ASN A 372 -6.60 6.28 -12.78
CA ASN A 372 -7.77 5.69 -12.13
C ASN A 372 -7.54 5.43 -10.64
N VAL A 373 -6.39 4.91 -10.26
CA VAL A 373 -6.06 4.63 -8.85
C VAL A 373 -5.97 5.92 -8.03
N VAL A 374 -5.46 7.02 -8.60
CA VAL A 374 -5.44 8.34 -7.94
C VAL A 374 -6.85 8.87 -7.71
N SER A 375 -7.72 8.71 -8.70
CA SER A 375 -9.13 9.13 -8.60
C SER A 375 -9.89 8.39 -7.50
N GLY A 376 -9.45 7.18 -7.13
CA GLY A 376 -9.98 6.36 -6.03
C GLY A 376 -9.72 6.90 -4.61
N GLY A 377 -8.95 7.97 -4.45
CA GLY A 377 -8.91 8.78 -3.24
C GLY A 377 -8.09 8.27 -2.05
N VAL A 378 -7.54 7.04 -2.09
CA VAL A 378 -6.80 6.49 -0.93
C VAL A 378 -5.31 6.76 -1.00
N ARG A 379 -4.71 6.81 -2.19
CA ARG A 379 -3.28 7.08 -2.38
C ARG A 379 -2.96 7.59 -3.78
N ARG A 380 -1.86 8.37 -3.88
CA ARG A 380 -1.29 8.75 -5.17
C ARG A 380 -0.57 7.54 -5.80
N THR A 381 -0.79 7.32 -7.08
CA THR A 381 -0.03 6.41 -7.92
C THR A 381 1.44 6.81 -7.94
N SER A 382 2.31 5.83 -8.01
CA SER A 382 3.75 6.01 -8.22
C SER A 382 4.20 5.03 -9.29
N GLU A 383 4.60 5.54 -10.45
CA GLU A 383 5.05 4.76 -11.60
C GLU A 383 6.37 5.28 -12.15
N ILE A 384 7.10 4.42 -12.85
CA ILE A 384 8.18 4.79 -13.77
C ILE A 384 8.00 4.03 -15.08
N GLY A 385 8.09 4.75 -16.20
CA GLY A 385 8.09 4.16 -17.55
C GLY A 385 9.51 4.08 -18.09
N LEU A 386 9.98 2.89 -18.45
CA LEU A 386 11.28 2.67 -19.08
C LEU A 386 11.09 2.48 -20.57
N VAL A 387 11.78 3.29 -21.39
CA VAL A 387 11.62 3.38 -22.82
C VAL A 387 12.94 3.21 -23.58
N ASP A 388 12.90 2.82 -24.84
CA ASP A 388 14.09 2.69 -25.69
C ASP A 388 14.81 4.02 -25.91
N ALA A 389 16.13 3.96 -25.97
CA ALA A 389 16.98 5.11 -26.29
C ALA A 389 16.80 5.62 -27.75
N ASP A 390 16.16 4.85 -28.60
CA ASP A 390 15.89 5.17 -30.00
C ASP A 390 14.41 5.50 -30.28
N ASP A 391 13.55 5.47 -29.24
CA ASP A 391 12.13 5.80 -29.37
C ASP A 391 11.88 7.27 -29.07
N GLU A 392 12.02 8.10 -30.11
CA GLU A 392 11.82 9.55 -30.00
C GLU A 392 10.39 9.88 -29.51
N THR A 393 9.37 9.10 -29.89
CA THR A 393 7.98 9.32 -29.50
C THR A 393 7.82 9.18 -27.99
N CYS A 394 8.38 8.12 -27.41
CA CYS A 394 8.33 7.89 -25.96
C CYS A 394 9.21 8.88 -25.19
N ILE A 395 10.40 9.23 -25.71
CA ILE A 395 11.31 10.20 -25.10
C ILE A 395 10.64 11.57 -25.01
N GLN A 396 9.90 11.96 -26.05
CA GLN A 396 9.18 13.24 -26.13
C GLN A 396 7.75 13.19 -25.60
N ALA A 397 7.32 12.07 -24.99
CA ALA A 397 5.93 11.86 -24.56
C ALA A 397 5.37 12.99 -23.67
N LYS A 398 6.22 13.73 -22.96
CA LYS A 398 5.83 14.83 -22.06
C LYS A 398 6.27 16.21 -22.55
N SER A 399 6.86 16.36 -23.73
CA SER A 399 7.38 17.64 -24.24
C SER A 399 6.30 18.73 -24.31
N ASN A 400 5.06 18.35 -24.59
CA ASN A 400 3.91 19.24 -24.69
C ASN A 400 2.88 19.07 -23.57
N LEU A 401 3.29 18.44 -22.46
CA LEU A 401 2.38 18.20 -21.33
C LEU A 401 1.87 19.50 -20.71
N TYR A 402 2.73 20.52 -20.66
CA TYR A 402 2.39 21.84 -20.19
C TYR A 402 2.41 22.84 -21.34
N ARG A 403 1.35 23.61 -21.49
CA ARG A 403 1.20 24.67 -22.49
C ARG A 403 0.98 26.01 -21.81
N GLN A 404 1.51 27.09 -22.41
CA GLN A 404 1.23 28.44 -21.96
C GLN A 404 -0.05 28.95 -22.64
N VAL A 405 -1.11 29.19 -21.86
CA VAL A 405 -2.38 29.71 -22.31
C VAL A 405 -2.66 31.01 -21.55
N ASN A 406 -2.80 32.12 -22.28
CA ASN A 406 -3.04 33.46 -21.69
C ASN A 406 -2.05 33.83 -20.57
N GLY A 407 -0.77 33.46 -20.71
CA GLY A 407 0.28 33.75 -19.73
C GLY A 407 0.34 32.77 -18.52
N HIS A 408 -0.56 31.81 -18.43
CA HIS A 408 -0.56 30.77 -17.40
C HIS A 408 -0.21 29.41 -17.98
N TRP A 409 0.47 28.58 -17.17
CA TRP A 409 0.78 27.21 -17.55
C TRP A 409 -0.44 26.30 -17.29
N GLU A 410 -0.92 25.65 -18.34
CA GLU A 410 -1.99 24.67 -18.27
C GLU A 410 -1.55 23.30 -18.76
N ILE A 411 -2.15 22.26 -18.21
CA ILE A 411 -1.88 20.89 -18.63
C ILE A 411 -2.72 20.56 -19.85
N ASP A 412 -2.12 19.92 -20.86
CA ASP A 412 -2.85 19.35 -21.98
C ASP A 412 -3.70 18.16 -21.52
N LYS A 413 -5.01 18.38 -21.46
CA LYS A 413 -5.98 17.37 -20.98
C LYS A 413 -5.96 16.07 -21.81
N SER A 414 -5.52 16.12 -23.07
CA SER A 414 -5.48 14.93 -23.95
C SER A 414 -4.38 13.93 -23.55
N ILE A 415 -3.31 14.41 -22.91
CA ILE A 415 -2.16 13.59 -22.45
C ILE A 415 -1.88 13.75 -20.95
N ALA A 416 -2.85 14.28 -20.20
CA ALA A 416 -2.71 14.56 -18.75
C ALA A 416 -2.37 13.30 -17.94
N HIS A 417 -2.83 12.12 -18.35
CA HIS A 417 -2.49 10.83 -17.73
C HIS A 417 -0.97 10.58 -17.69
N ARG A 418 -0.18 11.12 -18.62
CA ARG A 418 1.29 10.98 -18.65
C ARG A 418 2.01 11.58 -17.44
N GLN A 419 1.31 12.35 -16.58
CA GLN A 419 1.83 12.80 -15.30
C GLN A 419 2.00 11.67 -14.27
N MET A 420 1.35 10.52 -14.49
CA MET A 420 1.30 9.44 -13.49
C MET A 420 2.63 8.70 -13.35
N SER A 421 3.48 8.66 -14.38
CA SER A 421 4.81 8.05 -14.31
C SER A 421 5.94 9.07 -14.40
N ASN A 422 7.08 8.77 -13.81
CA ASN A 422 8.37 9.30 -14.25
C ASN A 422 8.81 8.53 -15.49
N ASN A 423 9.39 9.17 -16.49
CA ASN A 423 9.89 8.49 -17.66
C ASN A 423 11.41 8.45 -17.66
N SER A 424 12.00 7.32 -18.02
CA SER A 424 13.45 7.15 -18.11
C SER A 424 13.86 6.34 -19.34
N ILE A 425 14.94 6.76 -19.96
CA ILE A 425 15.57 6.04 -21.06
C ILE A 425 16.32 4.84 -20.49
N PHE A 426 16.04 3.65 -21.01
CA PHE A 426 16.71 2.40 -20.64
C PHE A 426 17.83 2.13 -21.65
N TYR A 427 19.07 2.51 -21.29
CA TYR A 427 20.24 2.32 -22.14
C TYR A 427 20.75 0.89 -22.07
N ARG A 428 20.54 0.14 -23.14
CA ARG A 428 21.13 -1.19 -23.36
C ARG A 428 22.55 -1.14 -23.90
N LYS A 429 22.93 0.00 -24.47
CA LYS A 429 24.28 0.28 -25.01
C LYS A 429 24.65 1.72 -24.70
N LYS A 430 25.95 2.00 -24.59
CA LYS A 430 26.48 3.35 -24.43
C LYS A 430 26.03 4.23 -25.63
N PRO A 431 25.35 5.35 -25.40
CA PRO A 431 24.94 6.26 -26.48
C PRO A 431 26.14 7.00 -27.07
N THR A 432 25.99 7.48 -28.33
CA THR A 432 26.92 8.46 -28.89
C THR A 432 26.81 9.81 -28.18
N ARG A 433 27.81 10.68 -28.36
CA ARG A 433 27.77 12.03 -27.74
C ARG A 433 26.61 12.86 -28.28
N GLU A 434 26.35 12.79 -29.59
CA GLU A 434 25.25 13.50 -30.25
C GLU A 434 23.91 13.07 -29.70
N LYS A 435 23.69 11.76 -29.55
CA LYS A 435 22.47 11.19 -28.98
C LYS A 435 22.29 11.57 -27.52
N LEU A 436 23.36 11.47 -26.74
CA LEU A 436 23.32 11.89 -25.33
C LEU A 436 23.00 13.38 -25.21
N HIS A 437 23.61 14.22 -26.05
CA HIS A 437 23.34 15.66 -26.07
C HIS A 437 21.86 15.95 -26.40
N TRP A 438 21.31 15.25 -27.41
CA TRP A 438 19.89 15.36 -27.75
C TRP A 438 18.98 14.96 -26.57
N HIS A 439 19.28 13.84 -25.88
CA HIS A 439 18.53 13.43 -24.69
C HIS A 439 18.59 14.46 -23.56
N ILE A 440 19.76 15.09 -23.32
CA ILE A 440 19.91 16.16 -22.34
C ILE A 440 19.02 17.35 -22.70
N GLN A 441 18.92 17.68 -24.00
CA GLN A 441 18.02 18.75 -24.44
C GLN A 441 16.55 18.45 -24.14
N GLN A 442 16.10 17.17 -24.27
CA GLN A 442 14.73 16.79 -23.93
C GLN A 442 14.44 16.98 -22.44
N MET A 443 15.42 16.72 -21.56
CA MET A 443 15.25 16.90 -20.10
C MET A 443 15.11 18.38 -19.69
N ARG A 444 15.52 19.30 -20.51
CA ARG A 444 15.66 20.73 -20.14
C ARG A 444 14.35 21.36 -19.67
N TYR A 445 13.20 20.91 -20.17
CA TYR A 445 11.90 21.53 -19.90
C TYR A 445 11.15 20.92 -18.71
N SER A 446 11.34 19.61 -18.48
CA SER A 446 10.56 18.87 -17.47
C SER A 446 11.42 18.12 -16.45
N GLY A 447 12.74 18.05 -16.65
CA GLY A 447 13.62 17.18 -15.88
C GLY A 447 13.53 15.71 -16.27
N GLU A 448 12.72 15.38 -17.27
CA GLU A 448 12.54 14.05 -17.84
C GLU A 448 12.84 14.02 -19.35
N PRO A 449 13.23 12.87 -19.90
CA PRO A 449 13.38 11.56 -19.26
C PRO A 449 14.66 11.44 -18.43
N GLY A 450 14.61 10.61 -17.36
CA GLY A 450 15.80 10.17 -16.62
C GLY A 450 16.60 9.12 -17.40
N TRP A 451 17.64 8.55 -16.77
CA TRP A 451 18.51 7.55 -17.40
C TRP A 451 18.73 6.32 -16.52
N ILE A 452 18.57 5.16 -17.09
CA ILE A 452 18.87 3.87 -16.48
C ILE A 452 19.90 3.13 -17.35
N ASN A 453 21.00 2.70 -16.75
CA ASN A 453 22.07 1.98 -17.43
C ASN A 453 21.95 0.46 -17.17
N GLU A 454 21.50 -0.28 -18.20
CA GLU A 454 21.32 -1.74 -18.11
C GLU A 454 22.65 -2.47 -17.87
N GLU A 455 23.72 -2.08 -18.57
CA GLU A 455 25.04 -2.74 -18.42
C GLU A 455 25.56 -2.64 -16.98
N ALA A 456 25.43 -1.48 -16.36
CA ALA A 456 25.80 -1.28 -14.97
C ALA A 456 24.88 -2.06 -14.01
N GLY A 457 23.60 -2.14 -14.32
CA GLY A 457 22.61 -2.93 -13.58
C GLY A 457 22.92 -4.41 -13.62
N LEU A 458 23.21 -4.96 -14.80
CA LEU A 458 23.56 -6.38 -15.01
C LEU A 458 24.84 -6.81 -14.29
N LYS A 459 25.81 -5.92 -14.10
CA LYS A 459 27.00 -6.18 -13.28
C LYS A 459 26.68 -6.45 -11.82
N ARG A 460 25.58 -5.92 -11.32
CA ARG A 460 25.12 -6.09 -9.93
C ARG A 460 24.02 -7.13 -9.78
N ARG A 461 23.20 -7.29 -10.80
CA ARG A 461 22.07 -8.22 -10.82
C ARG A 461 21.94 -8.89 -12.19
N PRO A 462 22.18 -10.20 -12.32
CA PRO A 462 22.18 -10.91 -13.61
C PRO A 462 20.87 -10.80 -14.42
N ASN A 463 19.72 -10.74 -13.73
CA ASN A 463 18.40 -10.67 -14.36
C ASN A 463 17.81 -9.24 -14.25
N PHE A 464 18.63 -8.21 -14.34
CA PHE A 464 18.17 -6.86 -14.29
C PHE A 464 17.34 -6.49 -15.53
N CYS A 465 16.09 -6.11 -15.34
CA CYS A 465 15.17 -5.70 -16.40
C CYS A 465 14.69 -4.26 -16.23
N GLY A 466 14.77 -3.71 -15.02
CA GLY A 466 14.29 -2.37 -14.72
C GLY A 466 14.31 -2.05 -13.23
N CYS A 467 13.57 -1.04 -12.82
CA CYS A 467 13.58 -0.53 -11.45
C CYS A 467 12.20 -0.08 -10.99
N ASN A 468 12.07 0.12 -9.68
CA ASN A 468 10.92 0.77 -9.06
C ASN A 468 10.86 2.27 -9.39
N PRO A 469 9.75 2.99 -9.10
CA PRO A 469 9.55 4.39 -9.47
C PRO A 469 10.62 5.38 -9.03
N CYS A 470 11.30 5.11 -7.90
CA CYS A 470 12.38 5.96 -7.40
C CYS A 470 13.76 5.60 -7.98
N GLY A 471 13.87 4.48 -8.71
CA GLY A 471 15.10 4.06 -9.41
C GLY A 471 16.15 3.37 -8.54
N GLU A 472 15.90 3.18 -7.23
CA GLU A 472 16.90 2.66 -6.29
C GLU A 472 16.96 1.14 -6.21
N ILE A 473 15.96 0.43 -6.70
CA ILE A 473 15.89 -1.04 -6.64
C ILE A 473 16.03 -1.64 -8.04
N LEU A 474 17.06 -2.44 -8.23
CA LEU A 474 17.27 -3.21 -9.44
C LEU A 474 16.36 -4.45 -9.43
N LEU A 475 15.44 -4.53 -10.39
CA LEU A 475 14.39 -5.56 -10.42
C LEU A 475 14.42 -6.38 -11.72
N ASP A 476 14.02 -7.64 -11.60
CA ASP A 476 13.57 -8.49 -12.70
C ASP A 476 12.07 -8.28 -12.93
N SER A 477 11.53 -8.74 -14.04
CA SER A 477 10.08 -8.72 -14.29
C SER A 477 9.36 -9.53 -13.20
N ASN A 478 8.23 -9.00 -12.71
CA ASN A 478 7.49 -9.50 -11.55
C ASN A 478 8.30 -9.51 -10.24
N GLY A 479 9.31 -8.65 -10.16
CA GLY A 479 10.16 -8.50 -8.98
C GLY A 479 9.57 -7.54 -7.96
N LEU A 480 9.75 -7.88 -6.69
CA LEU A 480 9.36 -7.08 -5.52
C LEU A 480 10.56 -6.86 -4.62
N CYS A 481 10.53 -5.76 -3.87
CA CYS A 481 11.48 -5.55 -2.78
C CYS A 481 10.78 -4.97 -1.56
N ASN A 482 11.10 -5.50 -0.38
CA ASN A 482 10.72 -4.88 0.87
C ASN A 482 11.87 -4.04 1.42
N LEU A 483 11.51 -3.01 2.21
CA LEU A 483 12.45 -2.01 2.68
C LEU A 483 12.49 -2.00 4.21
N THR A 484 13.69 -1.77 4.75
CA THR A 484 13.93 -1.44 6.15
C THR A 484 14.85 -0.22 6.19
N THR A 485 14.81 0.54 7.29
CA THR A 485 15.57 1.80 7.37
C THR A 485 16.22 1.93 8.74
N VAL A 486 17.50 2.30 8.78
CA VAL A 486 18.20 2.68 10.01
C VAL A 486 18.36 4.19 10.03
N ASN A 487 17.95 4.82 11.13
CA ASN A 487 18.19 6.23 11.41
C ASN A 487 19.59 6.37 12.04
N VAL A 488 20.56 6.70 11.22
CA VAL A 488 21.97 6.74 11.67
C VAL A 488 22.23 7.88 12.67
N MET A 489 21.46 8.96 12.60
CA MET A 489 21.57 10.09 13.53
C MET A 489 21.22 9.68 14.98
N ALA A 490 20.37 8.69 15.17
CA ALA A 490 19.98 8.19 16.49
C ALA A 490 21.13 7.46 17.25
N PHE A 491 22.24 7.22 16.59
CA PHE A 491 23.46 6.60 17.17
C PHE A 491 24.56 7.60 17.42
N VAL A 492 24.35 8.88 17.18
CA VAL A 492 25.27 9.96 17.56
C VAL A 492 25.05 10.27 19.03
N GLN A 493 26.11 10.21 19.82
CA GLN A 493 26.11 10.52 21.25
C GLN A 493 26.23 12.02 21.50
N GLU A 494 25.96 12.46 22.72
CA GLU A 494 26.00 13.89 23.10
C GLU A 494 27.38 14.53 22.90
N ASP A 495 28.45 13.74 23.00
CA ASP A 495 29.82 14.17 22.79
C ASP A 495 30.25 14.21 21.30
N GLY A 496 29.32 13.91 20.39
CA GLY A 496 29.55 13.87 18.95
C GLY A 496 30.20 12.56 18.47
N THR A 497 30.40 11.56 19.33
CA THR A 497 30.88 10.25 18.92
C THR A 497 29.75 9.38 18.36
N LEU A 498 30.10 8.40 17.53
CA LEU A 498 29.15 7.47 16.95
C LEU A 498 29.15 6.13 17.69
N ASP A 499 27.99 5.72 18.23
CA ASP A 499 27.80 4.34 18.71
C ASP A 499 27.78 3.37 17.50
N ARG A 500 28.98 2.99 17.07
CA ARG A 500 29.18 2.12 15.92
C ARG A 500 28.66 0.70 16.16
N SER A 501 28.74 0.21 17.40
CA SER A 501 28.28 -1.12 17.79
C SER A 501 26.74 -1.21 17.70
N GLY A 502 26.03 -0.26 18.29
CA GLY A 502 24.58 -0.19 18.22
C GLY A 502 24.07 0.00 16.80
N LEU A 503 24.74 0.82 16.00
CA LEU A 503 24.42 1.04 14.60
C LEU A 503 24.56 -0.24 13.75
N LEU A 504 25.63 -1.00 13.92
CA LEU A 504 25.83 -2.28 13.24
C LEU A 504 24.81 -3.33 13.68
N GLU A 505 24.44 -3.36 14.95
CA GLU A 505 23.40 -4.26 15.45
C GLU A 505 22.03 -3.89 14.87
N ALA A 506 21.68 -2.61 14.78
CA ALA A 506 20.44 -2.16 14.12
C ALA A 506 20.40 -2.57 12.63
N GLN A 507 21.54 -2.49 11.94
CA GLN A 507 21.64 -2.92 10.55
C GLN A 507 21.48 -4.45 10.42
N ARG A 508 22.04 -5.23 11.36
CA ARG A 508 21.83 -6.68 11.46
C ARG A 508 20.35 -7.02 11.60
N LEU A 509 19.66 -6.37 12.54
CA LEU A 509 18.23 -6.56 12.77
C LEU A 509 17.39 -6.15 11.56
N SER A 510 17.77 -5.07 10.87
CA SER A 510 17.12 -4.61 9.64
C SER A 510 17.18 -5.66 8.54
N ALA A 511 18.34 -6.27 8.31
CA ALA A 511 18.50 -7.31 7.30
C ALA A 511 17.69 -8.57 7.63
N ARG A 512 17.68 -9.00 8.89
CA ARG A 512 16.89 -10.16 9.34
C ARG A 512 15.39 -9.89 9.25
N ALA A 513 14.93 -8.69 9.65
CA ALA A 513 13.55 -8.28 9.52
C ALA A 513 13.10 -8.23 8.04
N GLY A 514 13.96 -7.71 7.16
CA GLY A 514 13.74 -7.73 5.72
C GLY A 514 13.61 -9.15 5.17
N TYR A 515 14.49 -10.07 5.58
CA TYR A 515 14.43 -11.47 5.13
C TYR A 515 13.14 -12.15 5.56
N ARG A 516 12.66 -11.95 6.80
CA ARG A 516 11.37 -12.50 7.28
C ARG A 516 10.22 -12.10 6.37
N MET A 517 10.17 -10.86 5.91
CA MET A 517 9.12 -10.41 4.98
C MET A 517 9.08 -11.23 3.70
N THR A 518 10.21 -11.75 3.23
CA THR A 518 10.27 -12.61 2.03
C THR A 518 9.80 -14.05 2.28
N CYS A 519 9.56 -14.45 3.54
CA CYS A 519 9.09 -15.78 3.89
C CYS A 519 7.57 -15.94 3.73
N ARG A 520 6.82 -14.83 3.64
CA ARG A 520 5.38 -14.87 3.41
C ARG A 520 5.08 -15.26 1.96
N GLU A 521 4.17 -16.19 1.76
CA GLU A 521 3.62 -16.51 0.44
C GLU A 521 2.77 -15.34 -0.06
N LEU A 522 2.91 -15.00 -1.35
CA LEU A 522 2.20 -13.91 -1.98
C LEU A 522 0.97 -14.42 -2.75
N GLU A 523 -0.07 -13.60 -2.81
CA GLU A 523 -1.34 -13.93 -3.46
C GLU A 523 -1.25 -14.07 -4.99
N MET A 524 -0.17 -13.58 -5.62
CA MET A 524 0.04 -13.66 -7.07
C MET A 524 1.23 -14.58 -7.39
N TYR A 525 0.98 -15.76 -7.94
CA TYR A 525 1.96 -16.81 -8.18
C TYR A 525 3.20 -16.36 -8.97
N ARG A 526 3.03 -15.56 -10.05
CA ARG A 526 4.18 -15.07 -10.86
C ARG A 526 5.16 -14.26 -10.01
N TRP A 527 4.64 -13.43 -9.12
CA TRP A 527 5.39 -12.57 -8.22
C TRP A 527 5.99 -13.33 -7.05
N ASP A 528 5.24 -14.26 -6.47
CA ASP A 528 5.72 -15.13 -5.38
C ASP A 528 6.93 -15.96 -5.81
N ARG A 529 6.88 -16.53 -7.01
CA ARG A 529 7.99 -17.29 -7.59
C ARG A 529 9.27 -16.45 -7.70
N VAL A 530 9.18 -15.24 -8.24
CA VAL A 530 10.34 -14.34 -8.39
C VAL A 530 10.86 -13.90 -7.03
N GLN A 531 9.96 -13.54 -6.09
CA GLN A 531 10.35 -13.18 -4.73
C GLN A 531 11.09 -14.32 -4.02
N LYS A 532 10.58 -15.55 -4.07
CA LYS A 532 11.22 -16.71 -3.43
C LYS A 532 12.56 -17.05 -4.05
N ARG A 533 12.73 -16.81 -5.35
CA ARG A 533 14.00 -16.97 -6.03
C ARG A 533 15.02 -15.91 -5.60
N ASP A 534 14.64 -14.65 -5.61
CA ASP A 534 15.55 -13.50 -5.48
C ASP A 534 15.73 -13.03 -4.03
N ARG A 535 14.73 -13.20 -3.16
CA ARG A 535 14.73 -12.79 -1.74
C ARG A 535 15.24 -11.37 -1.52
N LEU A 536 14.87 -10.42 -2.39
CA LEU A 536 15.41 -9.06 -2.37
C LEU A 536 15.09 -8.32 -1.07
N LEU A 537 16.13 -7.71 -0.52
CA LEU A 537 16.05 -6.81 0.62
C LEU A 537 16.51 -5.41 0.20
N GLY A 538 15.96 -4.40 0.87
CA GLY A 538 16.36 -3.02 0.71
C GLY A 538 16.66 -2.39 2.07
N CYS A 539 17.78 -2.78 2.72
CA CYS A 539 18.25 -2.12 3.93
C CYS A 539 18.79 -0.74 3.57
N SER A 540 18.13 0.31 4.06
CA SER A 540 18.39 1.71 3.75
C SER A 540 18.78 2.49 5.00
N LEU A 541 19.28 3.71 4.81
CA LEU A 541 19.72 4.62 5.86
C LEU A 541 18.95 5.95 5.75
N THR A 542 18.75 6.64 6.87
CA THR A 542 18.24 8.03 6.90
C THR A 542 18.99 8.86 7.93
N GLY A 543 18.99 10.17 7.79
CA GLY A 543 19.76 11.07 8.66
C GLY A 543 21.28 11.04 8.42
N TRP A 544 21.72 10.57 7.24
CA TRP A 544 23.14 10.37 6.96
C TRP A 544 23.95 11.67 7.04
N GLN A 545 23.51 12.72 6.35
CA GLN A 545 24.24 13.98 6.35
C GLN A 545 24.18 14.70 7.70
N ASP A 546 23.10 14.51 8.44
CA ASP A 546 23.00 15.02 9.81
C ASP A 546 24.03 14.34 10.72
N MET A 547 24.19 13.02 10.60
CA MET A 547 25.21 12.26 11.33
C MET A 547 26.63 12.72 10.94
N VAL A 548 26.89 12.87 9.63
CA VAL A 548 28.20 13.37 9.14
C VAL A 548 28.51 14.74 9.69
N ASN A 549 27.53 15.64 9.68
CA ASN A 549 27.68 16.98 10.26
C ASN A 549 27.98 16.93 11.79
N ALA A 550 27.26 16.07 12.51
CA ALA A 550 27.40 15.99 13.97
C ALA A 550 28.71 15.32 14.43
N THR A 551 29.20 14.34 13.67
CA THR A 551 30.41 13.57 14.02
C THR A 551 31.68 14.13 13.38
N GLY A 552 31.57 14.97 12.35
CA GLY A 552 32.72 15.41 11.56
C GLY A 552 33.41 14.32 10.73
N LEU A 553 32.71 13.19 10.48
CA LEU A 553 33.27 12.04 9.79
C LEU A 553 33.73 12.39 8.37
N ASP A 554 35.00 12.19 8.09
CA ASP A 554 35.60 12.47 6.80
C ASP A 554 35.16 11.47 5.70
N ARG A 555 35.53 11.73 4.44
CA ARG A 555 35.16 10.86 3.31
C ARG A 555 35.64 9.41 3.44
N ALA A 556 36.84 9.20 3.99
CA ALA A 556 37.40 7.87 4.17
C ALA A 556 36.63 7.11 5.25
N GLY A 557 36.34 7.77 6.38
CA GLY A 557 35.51 7.21 7.44
C GLY A 557 34.08 6.91 7.01
N GLN A 558 33.49 7.79 6.18
CA GLN A 558 32.15 7.54 5.59
C GLN A 558 32.17 6.30 4.70
N ALA A 559 33.15 6.16 3.81
CA ALA A 559 33.28 5.00 2.93
C ALA A 559 33.45 3.69 3.74
N GLN A 560 34.32 3.72 4.75
CA GLN A 560 34.54 2.59 5.63
C GLN A 560 33.26 2.19 6.37
N LEU A 561 32.52 3.14 6.94
CA LEU A 561 31.26 2.88 7.65
C LEU A 561 30.20 2.29 6.73
N LEU A 562 30.06 2.78 5.50
CA LEU A 562 29.13 2.22 4.50
C LEU A 562 29.50 0.79 4.12
N ASP A 563 30.78 0.48 3.96
CA ASP A 563 31.25 -0.89 3.67
C ASP A 563 30.97 -1.85 4.85
N GLU A 564 31.16 -1.40 6.09
CA GLU A 564 30.85 -2.18 7.29
C GLU A 564 29.33 -2.44 7.42
N LEU A 565 28.50 -1.42 7.22
CA LEU A 565 27.04 -1.55 7.26
C LEU A 565 26.53 -2.50 6.17
N ARG A 566 27.12 -2.41 4.96
CA ARG A 566 26.82 -3.33 3.86
C ARG A 566 27.24 -4.76 4.17
N ALA A 567 28.45 -4.95 4.69
CA ALA A 567 28.95 -6.26 5.07
C ALA A 567 28.10 -6.90 6.17
N GLN A 568 27.72 -6.12 7.19
CA GLN A 568 26.86 -6.57 8.28
C GLN A 568 25.48 -6.99 7.78
N ALA A 569 24.84 -6.19 6.91
CA ALA A 569 23.55 -6.52 6.33
C ALA A 569 23.63 -7.81 5.49
N ARG A 570 24.66 -7.95 4.66
CA ARG A 570 24.89 -9.16 3.84
C ARG A 570 25.05 -10.39 4.73
N LYS A 571 25.94 -10.32 5.72
CA LYS A 571 26.19 -11.41 6.65
C LYS A 571 24.91 -11.87 7.36
N ALA A 572 24.16 -10.91 7.94
CA ALA A 572 22.96 -11.21 8.68
C ALA A 572 21.84 -11.83 7.81
N ALA A 573 21.71 -11.37 6.56
CA ALA A 573 20.75 -11.90 5.62
C ALA A 573 21.10 -13.32 5.15
N ASP A 574 22.38 -13.57 4.85
CA ASP A 574 22.87 -14.88 4.43
C ASP A 574 22.76 -15.91 5.57
N GLU A 575 23.16 -15.53 6.81
CA GLU A 575 22.99 -16.39 8.00
C GLU A 575 21.51 -16.77 8.22
N MET A 576 20.60 -15.84 8.03
CA MET A 576 19.17 -16.12 8.18
C MET A 576 18.65 -17.03 7.05
N ALA A 577 19.09 -16.82 5.82
CA ALA A 577 18.77 -17.69 4.69
C ALA A 577 19.22 -19.13 4.96
N ASP A 578 20.47 -19.31 5.43
CA ASP A 578 21.03 -20.62 5.77
C ASP A 578 20.27 -21.28 6.93
N GLN A 579 19.91 -20.53 7.98
CA GLN A 579 19.11 -21.03 9.12
C GLN A 579 17.71 -21.53 8.69
N LEU A 580 17.13 -20.91 7.69
CA LEU A 580 15.77 -21.24 7.20
C LEU A 580 15.79 -22.18 5.99
N GLY A 581 16.97 -22.58 5.48
CA GLY A 581 17.10 -23.40 4.28
C GLY A 581 16.55 -22.72 3.01
N GLY A 582 16.55 -21.38 2.99
CA GLY A 582 16.07 -20.59 1.86
C GLY A 582 17.19 -20.04 0.98
N ASN A 583 16.83 -19.44 -0.16
CA ASN A 583 17.80 -18.78 -1.01
C ASN A 583 18.41 -17.55 -0.31
N ARG A 584 19.71 -17.35 -0.48
CA ARG A 584 20.36 -16.11 -0.05
C ARG A 584 19.89 -14.94 -0.93
N PRO A 585 19.65 -13.75 -0.36
CA PRO A 585 19.19 -12.59 -1.12
C PRO A 585 20.18 -12.20 -2.22
N LEU A 586 19.68 -11.90 -3.42
CA LEU A 586 20.53 -11.37 -4.49
C LEU A 586 21.15 -10.01 -4.10
N LEU A 587 20.32 -9.11 -3.62
CA LEU A 587 20.71 -7.77 -3.15
C LEU A 587 20.15 -7.55 -1.75
N VAL A 588 20.87 -6.78 -0.92
CA VAL A 588 20.51 -6.59 0.51
C VAL A 588 20.37 -5.12 0.87
N THR A 589 21.15 -4.23 0.27
CA THR A 589 21.17 -2.80 0.62
C THR A 589 20.70 -1.94 -0.53
N THR A 590 20.12 -0.80 -0.19
CA THR A 590 19.69 0.24 -1.14
C THR A 590 19.82 1.63 -0.52
N ILE A 591 19.70 2.66 -1.35
CA ILE A 591 19.60 4.06 -0.92
C ILE A 591 18.20 4.56 -1.29
N LYS A 592 17.30 4.49 -0.33
CA LYS A 592 15.92 4.94 -0.49
C LYS A 592 15.81 6.45 -0.27
N PRO A 593 14.89 7.17 -0.97
CA PRO A 593 14.65 8.59 -0.73
C PRO A 593 14.18 8.96 0.68
N GLU A 594 13.52 8.04 1.40
CA GLU A 594 13.06 8.18 2.80
C GLU A 594 12.14 9.39 3.07
N GLY A 595 11.33 9.77 2.08
CA GLY A 595 10.54 11.00 2.14
C GLY A 595 9.49 11.09 3.26
N THR A 596 9.07 9.96 3.84
CA THR A 596 8.04 9.94 4.90
C THR A 596 8.58 9.41 6.23
N LEU A 597 9.35 8.30 6.23
CA LEU A 597 9.89 7.73 7.47
C LEU A 597 10.87 8.66 8.18
N SER A 598 11.68 9.42 7.43
CA SER A 598 12.60 10.42 8.00
C SER A 598 11.89 11.52 8.79
N LEU A 599 10.60 11.75 8.52
CA LEU A 599 9.81 12.76 9.23
C LEU A 599 9.43 12.31 10.65
N LEU A 600 9.39 11.00 10.94
CA LEU A 600 9.09 10.51 12.29
C LEU A 600 10.16 10.97 13.30
N PRO A 601 11.47 10.75 13.04
CA PRO A 601 12.54 11.30 13.88
C PRO A 601 12.94 12.75 13.52
N THR A 602 12.32 13.35 12.49
CA THR A 602 12.63 14.71 12.01
C THR A 602 14.12 14.88 11.63
N VAL A 603 14.65 13.93 10.83
CA VAL A 603 16.02 13.96 10.30
C VAL A 603 16.04 14.19 8.79
N SER A 604 17.21 14.45 8.23
CA SER A 604 17.39 14.56 6.77
C SER A 604 17.01 13.25 6.07
N SER A 605 16.37 13.36 4.91
CA SER A 605 15.86 12.22 4.15
C SER A 605 17.00 11.41 3.53
N GLY A 606 17.06 10.12 3.85
CA GLY A 606 18.05 9.19 3.28
C GLY A 606 19.49 9.70 3.48
N VAL A 607 20.19 9.88 2.36
CA VAL A 607 21.57 10.42 2.32
C VAL A 607 21.64 11.87 1.87
N HIS A 608 20.50 12.57 1.77
CA HIS A 608 20.43 13.95 1.35
C HIS A 608 20.84 14.91 2.46
N TYR A 609 21.30 16.11 2.05
CA TYR A 609 21.45 17.24 2.96
C TYR A 609 20.08 17.78 3.38
N SER A 610 19.98 18.33 4.58
CA SER A 610 18.84 19.15 4.97
C SER A 610 18.70 20.35 4.04
N HIS A 611 17.46 20.80 3.81
CA HIS A 611 17.17 21.87 2.84
C HIS A 611 17.88 23.18 3.20
N SER A 612 17.79 23.58 4.47
CA SER A 612 18.40 24.76 5.06
C SER A 612 18.52 24.57 6.59
N PRO A 613 19.27 25.43 7.31
CA PRO A 613 19.39 25.30 8.78
C PRO A 613 18.05 25.42 9.50
N TYR A 614 17.14 26.25 8.97
CA TYR A 614 15.77 26.40 9.43
C TYR A 614 14.85 26.41 8.22
N TYR A 615 13.77 25.64 8.27
CA TYR A 615 12.78 25.60 7.18
C TYR A 615 11.39 25.28 7.70
N ILE A 616 10.39 25.62 6.90
CA ILE A 616 9.00 25.26 7.17
C ILE A 616 8.65 24.03 6.33
N ARG A 617 8.36 22.92 6.99
CA ARG A 617 7.87 21.72 6.32
C ARG A 617 6.37 21.85 6.11
N ARG A 618 5.96 21.87 4.84
CA ARG A 618 4.56 21.91 4.43
C ARG A 618 4.04 20.51 4.19
N VAL A 619 2.96 20.16 4.89
CA VAL A 619 2.31 18.83 4.75
C VAL A 619 0.88 19.00 4.24
N ARG A 620 0.60 18.44 3.08
CA ARG A 620 -0.74 18.48 2.49
C ARG A 620 -1.67 17.48 3.17
N ILE A 621 -2.91 17.90 3.41
CA ILE A 621 -3.99 17.09 3.98
C ILE A 621 -5.29 17.39 3.23
N THR A 622 -6.16 16.40 3.08
CA THR A 622 -7.51 16.62 2.55
C THR A 622 -8.28 17.53 3.50
N ALA A 623 -8.96 18.54 2.99
CA ALA A 623 -9.66 19.54 3.83
C ALA A 623 -10.74 18.93 4.73
N THR A 624 -11.32 17.79 4.32
CA THR A 624 -12.33 17.04 5.07
C THR A 624 -11.75 16.03 6.08
N ASP A 625 -10.41 15.90 6.16
CA ASP A 625 -9.77 15.00 7.15
C ASP A 625 -10.00 15.55 8.57
N PRO A 626 -10.48 14.73 9.52
CA PRO A 626 -10.70 15.17 10.90
C PRO A 626 -9.43 15.74 11.58
N LEU A 627 -8.24 15.26 11.21
CA LEU A 627 -6.98 15.81 11.74
C LEU A 627 -6.75 17.26 11.30
N CYS A 628 -7.27 17.68 10.14
CA CYS A 628 -7.18 19.05 9.70
C CYS A 628 -7.86 19.99 10.71
N ARG A 629 -9.08 19.65 11.10
CA ARG A 629 -9.85 20.40 12.11
C ARG A 629 -9.16 20.40 13.48
N VAL A 630 -8.66 19.26 13.92
CA VAL A 630 -7.90 19.18 15.21
C VAL A 630 -6.69 20.11 15.18
N CYS A 631 -5.95 20.15 14.09
CA CYS A 631 -4.81 21.07 13.95
C CYS A 631 -5.23 22.54 13.97
N GLU A 632 -6.35 22.89 13.35
CA GLU A 632 -6.93 24.25 13.40
C GLU A 632 -7.30 24.62 14.85
N GLU A 633 -7.97 23.72 15.57
CA GLU A 633 -8.36 23.92 17.00
C GLU A 633 -7.13 24.03 17.93
N LEU A 634 -6.03 23.36 17.60
CA LEU A 634 -4.75 23.46 18.32
C LEU A 634 -3.90 24.68 17.94
N GLY A 635 -4.37 25.51 16.99
CA GLY A 635 -3.68 26.73 16.57
C GLY A 635 -2.51 26.52 15.62
N TYR A 636 -2.41 25.37 14.93
CA TYR A 636 -1.42 25.20 13.86
C TYR A 636 -1.77 26.06 12.66
N PRO A 637 -0.77 26.61 11.91
CA PRO A 637 -1.01 27.25 10.63
C PRO A 637 -1.56 26.25 9.61
N VAL A 638 -2.82 26.44 9.22
CA VAL A 638 -3.53 25.63 8.24
C VAL A 638 -4.00 26.52 7.12
N LEU A 639 -3.42 26.39 5.93
CA LEU A 639 -3.66 27.25 4.79
C LEU A 639 -4.27 26.45 3.62
N PRO A 640 -5.07 27.06 2.74
CA PRO A 640 -5.45 26.44 1.48
C PRO A 640 -4.21 26.12 0.63
N GLU A 641 -4.24 25.02 -0.14
CA GLU A 641 -3.17 24.74 -1.12
C GLU A 641 -3.15 25.84 -2.20
N VAL A 642 -1.94 26.22 -2.62
CA VAL A 642 -1.76 27.23 -3.68
C VAL A 642 -2.46 26.79 -4.96
N GLY A 643 -3.24 27.71 -5.55
CA GLY A 643 -4.00 27.45 -6.78
C GLY A 643 -5.40 26.87 -6.57
N GLN A 644 -5.83 26.68 -5.33
CA GLN A 644 -7.23 26.31 -5.03
C GLN A 644 -8.03 27.51 -4.55
N ASP A 645 -9.39 27.40 -4.65
CA ASP A 645 -10.25 28.43 -4.09
C ASP A 645 -10.08 28.47 -2.55
N PRO A 646 -9.70 29.61 -1.98
CA PRO A 646 -9.51 29.74 -0.53
C PRO A 646 -10.79 29.53 0.28
N LYS A 647 -11.98 29.70 -0.33
CA LYS A 647 -13.27 29.55 0.33
C LYS A 647 -13.75 28.11 0.37
N ASP A 648 -13.33 27.28 -0.61
CA ASP A 648 -13.71 25.86 -0.70
C ASP A 648 -12.52 25.01 -1.17
N PRO A 649 -11.43 24.96 -0.39
CA PRO A 649 -10.26 24.18 -0.75
C PRO A 649 -10.53 22.67 -0.55
N THR A 650 -10.18 21.84 -1.51
CA THR A 650 -10.19 20.38 -1.35
C THR A 650 -8.96 19.88 -0.60
N THR A 651 -7.86 20.65 -0.64
CA THR A 651 -6.60 20.36 0.04
C THR A 651 -6.16 21.54 0.87
N LYS A 652 -5.77 21.28 2.11
CA LYS A 652 -5.13 22.25 3.01
C LYS A 652 -3.66 21.87 3.27
N VAL A 653 -2.88 22.83 3.70
CA VAL A 653 -1.46 22.72 3.98
C VAL A 653 -1.20 23.09 5.42
N LEU A 654 -0.60 22.18 6.19
CA LEU A 654 -0.11 22.44 7.54
C LEU A 654 1.37 22.78 7.49
N GLU A 655 1.78 23.75 8.29
CA GLU A 655 3.16 24.22 8.38
C GLU A 655 3.80 23.83 9.71
N PHE A 656 4.97 23.19 9.62
CA PHE A 656 5.78 22.79 10.77
C PHE A 656 7.16 23.42 10.67
N PRO A 657 7.59 24.22 11.66
CA PRO A 657 8.95 24.71 11.71
C PRO A 657 9.92 23.55 12.04
N VAL A 658 11.00 23.46 11.28
CA VAL A 658 12.04 22.44 11.48
C VAL A 658 13.39 23.14 11.60
N LYS A 659 14.18 22.74 12.60
CA LYS A 659 15.58 23.10 12.78
C LYS A 659 16.43 21.89 12.39
N ALA A 660 17.26 22.04 11.36
CA ALA A 660 18.23 21.00 11.00
C ALA A 660 19.40 20.98 12.02
N PRO A 661 20.05 19.81 12.23
CA PRO A 661 21.31 19.77 12.96
C PRO A 661 22.33 20.74 12.36
N ALA A 662 23.20 21.30 13.22
CA ALA A 662 24.22 22.24 12.78
C ALA A 662 25.19 21.59 11.78
N GLY A 663 25.54 22.28 10.69
CA GLY A 663 26.47 21.79 9.68
C GLY A 663 26.05 22.20 8.26
N ARG A 664 26.62 21.54 7.26
CA ARG A 664 26.36 21.81 5.85
C ARG A 664 24.94 21.45 5.45
N VAL A 665 24.32 22.29 4.67
CA VAL A 665 22.99 22.10 4.10
C VAL A 665 23.04 22.09 2.57
N LYS A 666 21.91 21.82 1.92
CA LYS A 666 21.81 21.72 0.45
C LYS A 666 22.39 22.93 -0.29
N GLY A 667 22.23 24.16 0.25
CA GLY A 667 22.74 25.35 -0.35
C GLY A 667 24.27 25.51 -0.30
N ASP A 668 24.97 24.77 0.55
CA ASP A 668 26.43 24.83 0.76
C ASP A 668 27.18 23.83 -0.15
N VAL A 669 26.49 23.09 -0.97
CA VAL A 669 27.07 22.05 -1.83
C VAL A 669 26.66 22.27 -3.27
N THR A 670 27.54 21.95 -4.18
CA THR A 670 27.29 21.96 -5.62
C THR A 670 26.85 20.56 -6.08
N ALA A 671 26.25 20.48 -7.25
CA ALA A 671 25.88 19.18 -7.85
C ALA A 671 27.11 18.39 -8.37
N ILE A 672 28.28 19.03 -8.41
CA ILE A 672 29.55 18.48 -8.92
C ILE A 672 30.55 18.39 -7.79
#